data_0128014ca606e6bf03e000013a74ff16
#
_entry.id   0128014ca606e6bf03e000013a74ff16
#
_cell.length_a   1.000
_cell.length_b   1.000
_cell.length_c   1.000
_cell.angle_alpha   90.00
_cell.angle_beta   90.00
_cell.angle_gamma   90.00
#
_symmetry.space_group_name_H-M   'P 1'
#
loop_
_entity.id
_entity.type
_entity.pdbx_description
1 polymer ?
#
loop_
_entity_poly.entity_id
_entity_poly.type
_entity_poly.pdbx_seq_one_letter_code
_entity_poly.pdbx_strand_id
1 'polypeptide(L)'
;MDKHSPLTHIIVHNAHEHNLKNINLNLPKNKLVVITGVSGSGKSTLAFDTIYAEGQRKYIESLSAYARQFLDMMDKPKVDKIEGLSPAISIDQKTTSKNPRSTVGTVTEIYDYLRVLFSRVGVPYSPATGKPIKGLTSSEMIDEVNLKFNSKKIMIMSPLIKGRKGEYKKLFEEYFKKGYERFLINNKLYQKEELPELSKNFKHSISVVIDRIIPSKDNRDRLANSIEISLKESEGSVEVFNIDDNEIITLSDKFMCPVSGFSIDEIEPRLFSFNNPYGACKTCDGLGEIDTFDEDILIPDKNLSFNDGAINFWSERSKSRIFPKLKKMFNAKKLENVIWSKIPKSFQNEVLFGGRQFDGLINIMDDIYDGSSSWWRQWELEKFRNSKTCHDCNGKRLNEKALCVRINNITISDFTSLSIANSLKWINEFENELNDQEKLIAAPLKKEIFSRLNFLNEVGLNYLSLSRKSSTLSGGESQRIRLASQIGSGLTGVTYVLDEPSIGLHQRDNQKLINTLKNLRDLGNTIIVVEHDEDIIREADYVVDIGKHAGINGGSIVANGEFNKILNSKDSLTSSYIRGLIGRYPPTLNKNPSKQFIEIKKANGNNLKDVSVKFPLSKFITITGVSGSGKSTLINETLYGATNNRIYEKIIKTLPYEDIKGIENIDKVINIDQSPIGRTPRSNPATYVGLFTPIREWFANLPEAKVKGFKPGRFSFNVKGGRCESCEGDGLKKIEMHFLAPVYVKCEVCNGKRYNKETLSIQYNKKNINDILSMTVDDAEEFFINNPQVYSKLKTLKDVGLGYISIGQSATTLSGGEAQRIKLSKELSKRQTGKTLYILDEPTTGLHFDDIKKLLEILHKLVSYGNTVIVIEHNLDVINTSDWIIDLGPEGGEKGGNILFEGKPKDLIKNKNNQTGIYLKKYQESLALSTAS
;
A
#
# COMPACT_ATOMS: atom_id res chain seq x y z
N MET A 1 -11.71 -44.05 24.54
CA MET A 1 -10.24 -43.87 24.50
C MET A 1 -9.91 -43.08 23.24
N ASP A 2 -9.39 -41.91 23.45
CA ASP A 2 -9.15 -40.93 22.37
C ASP A 2 -8.18 -41.48 21.33
N LYS A 3 -8.68 -41.71 20.11
CA LYS A 3 -7.87 -42.15 18.97
C LYS A 3 -6.89 -41.10 18.44
N HIS A 4 -6.81 -39.91 19.08
CA HIS A 4 -6.03 -38.79 18.60
C HIS A 4 -4.89 -38.44 19.57
N SER A 5 -3.65 -38.45 19.07
CA SER A 5 -2.46 -38.10 19.85
C SER A 5 -2.09 -36.64 19.63
N PRO A 6 -1.60 -35.90 20.65
CA PRO A 6 -1.02 -34.55 20.47
C PRO A 6 0.15 -34.49 19.49
N LEU A 7 0.74 -35.62 19.14
CA LEU A 7 1.80 -35.69 18.12
C LEU A 7 1.22 -35.53 16.70
N THR A 8 0.01 -36.00 16.45
CA THR A 8 -0.64 -36.03 15.14
C THR A 8 -1.79 -35.03 14.99
N HIS A 9 -2.30 -34.49 16.10
CA HIS A 9 -3.44 -33.58 16.12
C HIS A 9 -3.21 -32.38 17.04
N ILE A 10 -3.81 -31.24 16.67
CA ILE A 10 -4.06 -30.12 17.58
C ILE A 10 -5.41 -30.39 18.24
N ILE A 11 -5.43 -30.56 19.56
CA ILE A 11 -6.62 -30.93 20.33
C ILE A 11 -7.06 -29.70 21.14
N VAL A 12 -8.23 -29.17 20.82
CA VAL A 12 -8.84 -28.01 21.48
C VAL A 12 -9.89 -28.53 22.45
N HIS A 13 -9.79 -28.16 23.73
CA HIS A 13 -10.70 -28.52 24.79
C HIS A 13 -11.49 -27.30 25.27
N ASN A 14 -12.81 -27.36 25.14
CA ASN A 14 -13.75 -26.41 25.72
C ASN A 14 -13.47 -24.93 25.40
N ALA A 15 -13.28 -24.59 24.09
CA ALA A 15 -13.09 -23.23 23.67
C ALA A 15 -14.42 -22.43 23.75
N HIS A 16 -14.38 -21.31 24.50
CA HIS A 16 -15.55 -20.46 24.75
C HIS A 16 -15.23 -18.96 24.67
N GLU A 17 -14.27 -18.59 23.78
CA GLU A 17 -13.97 -17.18 23.50
C GLU A 17 -15.11 -16.55 22.68
N HIS A 18 -15.46 -15.33 22.97
CA HIS A 18 -16.55 -14.56 22.34
C HIS A 18 -17.87 -15.34 22.25
N ASN A 19 -18.25 -15.76 21.04
CA ASN A 19 -19.48 -16.48 20.77
C ASN A 19 -19.33 -18.01 20.67
N LEU A 20 -18.13 -18.57 20.89
CA LEU A 20 -17.90 -20.01 20.85
C LEU A 20 -18.60 -20.73 22.00
N LYS A 21 -19.23 -21.85 21.70
CA LYS A 21 -20.06 -22.64 22.62
C LYS A 21 -19.35 -23.92 23.08
N ASN A 22 -18.31 -23.75 23.91
CA ASN A 22 -17.57 -24.87 24.52
C ASN A 22 -17.10 -25.90 23.47
N ILE A 23 -16.39 -25.41 22.45
CA ILE A 23 -15.95 -26.21 21.29
C ILE A 23 -14.87 -27.20 21.72
N ASN A 24 -15.10 -28.48 21.39
CA ASN A 24 -14.09 -29.53 21.43
C ASN A 24 -13.77 -29.96 20.00
N LEU A 25 -12.49 -29.92 19.62
CA LEU A 25 -12.09 -30.12 18.22
C LEU A 25 -10.71 -30.76 18.12
N ASN A 26 -10.57 -31.73 17.22
CA ASN A 26 -9.31 -32.39 16.90
C ASN A 26 -8.95 -32.05 15.44
N LEU A 27 -7.90 -31.27 15.23
CA LEU A 27 -7.42 -30.86 13.92
C LEU A 27 -6.17 -31.66 13.55
N PRO A 28 -6.13 -32.33 12.39
CA PRO A 28 -4.93 -33.07 11.96
C PRO A 28 -3.77 -32.10 11.65
N LYS A 29 -2.56 -32.45 12.10
CA LYS A 29 -1.34 -31.72 11.77
C LYS A 29 -0.86 -32.06 10.35
N ASN A 30 -0.04 -31.17 9.79
CA ASN A 30 0.55 -31.30 8.45
C ASN A 30 -0.54 -31.47 7.36
N LYS A 31 -1.64 -30.75 7.52
CA LYS A 31 -2.81 -30.77 6.64
C LYS A 31 -3.28 -29.35 6.35
N LEU A 32 -3.94 -29.21 5.20
CA LEU A 32 -4.69 -28.00 4.86
C LEU A 32 -6.07 -28.10 5.49
N VAL A 33 -6.28 -27.34 6.56
CA VAL A 33 -7.53 -27.27 7.31
C VAL A 33 -8.28 -26.00 6.93
N VAL A 34 -9.52 -26.12 6.46
CA VAL A 34 -10.37 -24.97 6.16
C VAL A 34 -11.46 -24.82 7.21
N ILE A 35 -11.57 -23.62 7.80
CA ILE A 35 -12.65 -23.25 8.71
C ILE A 35 -13.64 -22.37 7.94
N THR A 36 -14.87 -22.85 7.75
CA THR A 36 -15.93 -22.20 7.00
C THR A 36 -17.19 -21.99 7.82
N GLY A 37 -18.21 -21.37 7.26
CA GLY A 37 -19.50 -21.06 7.89
C GLY A 37 -19.96 -19.62 7.63
N VAL A 38 -21.15 -19.25 8.07
CA VAL A 38 -21.73 -17.92 7.85
C VAL A 38 -20.91 -16.80 8.50
N SER A 39 -21.03 -15.57 7.99
CA SER A 39 -20.35 -14.41 8.58
C SER A 39 -20.81 -14.22 10.03
N GLY A 40 -19.84 -13.97 10.96
CA GLY A 40 -20.13 -13.83 12.39
C GLY A 40 -20.42 -15.14 13.14
N SER A 41 -20.20 -16.32 12.54
CA SER A 41 -20.41 -17.62 13.22
C SER A 41 -19.33 -18.00 14.23
N GLY A 42 -18.18 -17.28 14.27
CA GLY A 42 -17.06 -17.57 15.21
C GLY A 42 -15.83 -18.20 14.54
N LYS A 43 -15.73 -18.20 13.20
CA LYS A 43 -14.58 -18.74 12.46
C LYS A 43 -13.26 -18.11 12.87
N SER A 44 -13.17 -16.79 12.75
CA SER A 44 -11.96 -16.03 13.09
C SER A 44 -11.67 -16.11 14.60
N THR A 45 -12.70 -16.17 15.44
CA THR A 45 -12.54 -16.40 16.89
C THR A 45 -11.87 -17.73 17.19
N LEU A 46 -12.26 -18.82 16.51
CA LEU A 46 -11.60 -20.11 16.70
C LEU A 46 -10.17 -20.09 16.14
N ALA A 47 -9.97 -19.58 14.91
CA ALA A 47 -8.69 -19.61 14.23
C ALA A 47 -7.66 -18.66 14.86
N PHE A 48 -8.03 -17.39 15.06
CA PHE A 48 -7.10 -16.33 15.49
C PHE A 48 -7.14 -16.08 17.00
N ASP A 49 -8.34 -15.82 17.56
CA ASP A 49 -8.44 -15.44 18.98
C ASP A 49 -8.25 -16.63 19.93
N THR A 50 -8.31 -17.89 19.41
CA THR A 50 -8.13 -19.10 20.21
C THR A 50 -6.86 -19.86 19.83
N ILE A 51 -6.78 -20.45 18.62
CA ILE A 51 -5.68 -21.35 18.23
C ILE A 51 -4.39 -20.56 18.03
N TYR A 52 -4.41 -19.50 17.23
CA TYR A 52 -3.23 -18.68 16.97
C TYR A 52 -2.76 -17.98 18.26
N ALA A 53 -3.69 -17.34 19.00
CA ALA A 53 -3.37 -16.61 20.23
C ALA A 53 -2.66 -17.50 21.27
N GLU A 54 -3.16 -18.72 21.50
CA GLU A 54 -2.54 -19.66 22.42
C GLU A 54 -1.20 -20.20 21.89
N GLY A 55 -1.10 -20.45 20.58
CA GLY A 55 0.16 -20.88 19.94
C GLY A 55 1.26 -19.84 20.07
N GLN A 56 0.94 -18.57 19.81
CA GLN A 56 1.86 -17.45 19.96
C GLN A 56 2.23 -17.21 21.43
N ARG A 57 1.23 -17.25 22.33
CA ARG A 57 1.46 -17.10 23.77
C ARG A 57 2.46 -18.11 24.30
N LYS A 58 2.25 -19.41 23.99
CA LYS A 58 3.16 -20.50 24.40
C LYS A 58 4.56 -20.34 23.81
N TYR A 59 4.66 -19.91 22.56
CA TYR A 59 5.94 -19.64 21.92
C TYR A 59 6.70 -18.51 22.64
N ILE A 60 6.03 -17.39 22.92
CA ILE A 60 6.62 -16.26 23.64
C ILE A 60 7.01 -16.65 25.07
N GLU A 61 6.19 -17.45 25.77
CA GLU A 61 6.53 -17.96 27.10
C GLU A 61 7.80 -18.84 27.12
N SER A 62 8.10 -19.53 26.03
CA SER A 62 9.31 -20.34 25.88
C SER A 62 10.60 -19.50 25.72
N LEU A 63 10.47 -18.22 25.37
CA LEU A 63 11.62 -17.32 25.18
C LEU A 63 12.19 -16.82 26.52
N SER A 64 13.42 -16.32 26.49
CA SER A 64 14.05 -15.72 27.67
C SER A 64 13.25 -14.52 28.21
N ALA A 65 13.37 -14.23 29.51
CA ALA A 65 12.69 -13.08 30.13
C ALA A 65 13.05 -11.75 29.45
N TYR A 66 14.28 -11.61 28.96
CA TYR A 66 14.73 -10.43 28.20
C TYR A 66 14.00 -10.32 26.85
N ALA A 67 13.92 -11.38 26.07
CA ALA A 67 13.21 -11.36 24.78
C ALA A 67 11.71 -11.08 24.93
N ARG A 68 11.07 -11.58 26.01
CA ARG A 68 9.66 -11.34 26.33
C ARG A 68 9.33 -9.86 26.58
N GLN A 69 10.27 -9.04 27.03
CA GLN A 69 10.05 -7.60 27.23
C GLN A 69 9.83 -6.82 25.94
N PHE A 70 10.26 -7.36 24.81
CA PHE A 70 10.14 -6.72 23.48
C PHE A 70 9.02 -7.28 22.63
N LEU A 71 8.29 -8.28 23.11
CA LEU A 71 7.21 -8.95 22.37
C LEU A 71 5.87 -8.77 23.09
N ASP A 72 4.85 -8.42 22.32
CA ASP A 72 3.47 -8.33 22.83
C ASP A 72 2.96 -9.73 23.21
N MET A 73 2.70 -9.92 24.49
CA MET A 73 1.99 -11.12 24.96
C MET A 73 0.50 -10.98 24.65
N MET A 74 -0.03 -11.93 23.92
CA MET A 74 -1.48 -12.05 23.76
C MET A 74 -2.14 -12.46 25.08
N ASP A 75 -3.35 -11.93 25.32
CA ASP A 75 -4.18 -12.40 26.44
C ASP A 75 -4.44 -13.90 26.31
N LYS A 76 -4.50 -14.59 27.46
CA LYS A 76 -4.85 -16.01 27.44
C LYS A 76 -6.29 -16.18 26.95
N PRO A 77 -6.50 -16.91 25.83
CA PRO A 77 -7.86 -17.16 25.35
C PRO A 77 -8.66 -17.97 26.35
N LYS A 78 -9.98 -17.81 26.32
CA LYS A 78 -10.90 -18.61 27.14
C LYS A 78 -11.05 -19.99 26.53
N VAL A 79 -10.13 -20.84 26.88
CA VAL A 79 -10.06 -22.26 26.51
C VAL A 79 -9.46 -23.05 27.69
N ASP A 80 -9.98 -24.23 27.97
CA ASP A 80 -9.44 -25.02 29.08
C ASP A 80 -8.01 -25.44 28.75
N LYS A 81 -7.78 -26.03 27.59
CA LYS A 81 -6.47 -26.51 27.17
C LYS A 81 -6.41 -26.65 25.64
N ILE A 82 -5.23 -26.37 25.05
CA ILE A 82 -4.92 -26.78 23.67
C ILE A 82 -3.63 -27.59 23.69
N GLU A 83 -3.70 -28.82 23.19
CA GLU A 83 -2.57 -29.75 23.10
C GLU A 83 -2.05 -29.82 21.65
N GLY A 84 -0.80 -30.20 21.49
CA GLY A 84 -0.21 -30.42 20.18
C GLY A 84 0.08 -29.17 19.38
N LEU A 85 -0.02 -27.96 19.93
CA LEU A 85 0.29 -26.73 19.20
C LEU A 85 1.77 -26.65 18.85
N SER A 86 2.03 -26.29 17.57
CA SER A 86 3.32 -25.81 17.08
C SER A 86 3.39 -24.27 17.18
N PRO A 87 4.58 -23.66 17.04
CA PRO A 87 4.68 -22.21 16.87
C PRO A 87 3.71 -21.72 15.79
N ALA A 88 2.94 -20.66 16.07
CA ALA A 88 1.90 -20.21 15.18
C ALA A 88 2.26 -18.86 14.53
N ILE A 89 1.99 -18.72 13.24
CA ILE A 89 2.18 -17.50 12.45
C ILE A 89 0.85 -17.10 11.85
N SER A 90 0.41 -15.86 12.05
CA SER A 90 -0.80 -15.32 11.41
C SER A 90 -0.49 -14.52 10.16
N ILE A 91 -1.33 -14.67 9.14
CA ILE A 91 -1.31 -13.89 7.92
C ILE A 91 -2.70 -13.28 7.74
N ASP A 92 -2.91 -12.14 8.40
CA ASP A 92 -4.18 -11.41 8.38
C ASP A 92 -4.21 -10.26 7.34
N GLN A 93 -5.39 -9.71 7.09
CA GLN A 93 -5.62 -8.61 6.15
C GLN A 93 -5.31 -7.22 6.71
N LYS A 94 -5.27 -7.06 8.02
CA LYS A 94 -5.48 -5.76 8.70
C LYS A 94 -4.33 -4.76 8.62
N THR A 95 -3.16 -5.08 8.12
CA THR A 95 -2.02 -4.17 8.24
C THR A 95 -1.24 -3.96 6.94
N THR A 96 -1.74 -3.07 6.09
CA THR A 96 -0.83 -2.38 5.18
C THR A 96 0.03 -1.41 6.01
N SER A 97 1.34 -1.55 5.94
CA SER A 97 2.26 -0.60 6.58
C SER A 97 1.98 0.80 6.03
N LYS A 98 1.67 1.75 6.91
CA LYS A 98 1.50 3.16 6.53
C LYS A 98 2.83 3.89 6.37
N ASN A 99 3.96 3.21 6.57
CA ASN A 99 5.26 3.81 6.39
C ASN A 99 5.49 4.10 4.89
N PRO A 100 5.67 5.35 4.45
CA PRO A 100 5.83 5.71 3.05
C PRO A 100 7.13 5.17 2.44
N ARG A 101 8.09 4.74 3.27
CA ARG A 101 9.34 4.11 2.85
C ARG A 101 9.23 2.62 2.62
N SER A 102 8.15 1.97 3.07
CA SER A 102 7.93 0.54 2.88
C SER A 102 7.54 0.22 1.44
N THR A 103 8.23 -0.72 0.82
CA THR A 103 7.98 -1.20 -0.56
C THR A 103 7.85 -2.71 -0.60
N VAL A 104 7.32 -3.26 -1.70
CA VAL A 104 7.30 -4.71 -1.92
C VAL A 104 8.69 -5.31 -1.71
N GLY A 105 9.73 -4.73 -2.31
CA GLY A 105 11.11 -5.21 -2.18
C GLY A 105 11.66 -5.22 -0.75
N THR A 106 11.28 -4.23 0.09
CA THR A 106 11.73 -4.18 1.50
C THR A 106 10.95 -5.14 2.40
N VAL A 107 9.66 -5.32 2.15
CA VAL A 107 8.82 -6.26 2.93
C VAL A 107 9.20 -7.71 2.66
N THR A 108 9.64 -8.02 1.44
CA THR A 108 10.08 -9.37 1.03
C THR A 108 11.57 -9.61 1.24
N GLU A 109 12.29 -8.64 1.80
CA GLU A 109 13.75 -8.67 2.01
C GLU A 109 14.57 -8.79 0.70
N ILE A 110 13.93 -8.85 -0.46
CA ILE A 110 14.62 -8.93 -1.77
C ILE A 110 15.54 -7.73 -1.97
N TYR A 111 15.12 -6.56 -1.50
CA TYR A 111 15.90 -5.33 -1.62
C TYR A 111 17.23 -5.41 -0.85
N ASP A 112 17.29 -6.13 0.27
CA ASP A 112 18.51 -6.29 1.06
C ASP A 112 19.53 -7.15 0.32
N TYR A 113 19.09 -8.23 -0.32
CA TYR A 113 19.98 -9.05 -1.18
C TYR A 113 20.43 -8.27 -2.42
N LEU A 114 19.56 -7.45 -3.03
CA LEU A 114 19.93 -6.59 -4.17
C LEU A 114 21.00 -5.58 -3.79
N ARG A 115 20.91 -4.94 -2.61
CA ARG A 115 21.95 -4.01 -2.14
C ARG A 115 23.31 -4.68 -2.04
N VAL A 116 23.36 -5.91 -1.55
CA VAL A 116 24.60 -6.70 -1.48
C VAL A 116 25.06 -7.05 -2.89
N LEU A 117 24.20 -7.52 -3.78
CA LEU A 117 24.53 -7.87 -5.15
C LEU A 117 25.14 -6.67 -5.90
N PHE A 118 24.45 -5.51 -5.91
CA PHE A 118 24.94 -4.29 -6.55
C PHE A 118 26.23 -3.74 -5.94
N SER A 119 26.46 -3.96 -4.65
CA SER A 119 27.71 -3.53 -4.00
C SER A 119 28.91 -4.41 -4.34
N ARG A 120 28.68 -5.69 -4.70
CA ARG A 120 29.76 -6.65 -4.94
C ARG A 120 30.08 -6.87 -6.42
N VAL A 121 29.07 -6.79 -7.27
CA VAL A 121 29.18 -7.09 -8.71
C VAL A 121 28.90 -5.84 -9.57
N GLY A 122 28.35 -4.78 -8.99
CA GLY A 122 27.99 -3.56 -9.71
C GLY A 122 29.21 -2.76 -10.14
N VAL A 123 29.18 -2.28 -11.40
CA VAL A 123 30.22 -1.42 -11.97
C VAL A 123 29.73 0.04 -11.95
N PRO A 124 30.49 0.98 -11.38
CA PRO A 124 30.14 2.39 -11.41
C PRO A 124 30.44 3.02 -12.78
N TYR A 125 29.54 3.90 -13.23
CA TYR A 125 29.65 4.64 -14.48
C TYR A 125 29.73 6.14 -14.22
N SER A 126 30.49 6.85 -15.02
CA SER A 126 30.56 8.32 -14.94
C SER A 126 29.26 8.95 -15.42
N PRO A 127 28.61 9.83 -14.62
CA PRO A 127 27.42 10.56 -15.09
C PRO A 127 27.71 11.47 -16.29
N ALA A 128 28.93 12.00 -16.38
CA ALA A 128 29.31 12.94 -17.44
C ALA A 128 29.69 12.26 -18.76
N THR A 129 30.33 11.07 -18.71
CA THR A 129 30.86 10.41 -19.92
C THR A 129 30.11 9.12 -20.26
N GLY A 130 29.29 8.59 -19.35
CA GLY A 130 28.61 7.30 -19.52
C GLY A 130 29.55 6.09 -19.57
N LYS A 131 30.86 6.26 -19.32
CA LYS A 131 31.86 5.19 -19.33
C LYS A 131 32.05 4.58 -17.94
N PRO A 132 32.41 3.28 -17.84
CA PRO A 132 32.69 2.66 -16.55
C PRO A 132 33.89 3.34 -15.88
N ILE A 133 33.81 3.47 -14.55
CA ILE A 133 34.87 3.99 -13.71
C ILE A 133 35.50 2.82 -12.97
N LYS A 134 36.83 2.70 -13.03
CA LYS A 134 37.59 1.68 -12.29
C LYS A 134 38.50 2.35 -11.28
N GLY A 135 38.55 1.85 -10.07
CA GLY A 135 39.67 2.08 -9.17
C GLY A 135 40.82 1.15 -9.55
N LEU A 136 42.01 1.65 -9.71
CA LEU A 136 43.17 0.85 -10.06
C LEU A 136 43.98 0.56 -8.80
N THR A 137 44.44 -0.66 -8.66
CA THR A 137 45.48 -0.99 -7.64
C THR A 137 46.79 -0.31 -8.00
N SER A 138 47.64 -0.06 -7.01
CA SER A 138 48.98 0.51 -7.27
C SER A 138 49.75 -0.29 -8.32
N SER A 139 49.63 -1.62 -8.32
CA SER A 139 50.27 -2.49 -9.32
C SER A 139 49.72 -2.27 -10.74
N GLU A 140 48.38 -2.17 -10.87
CA GLU A 140 47.74 -1.88 -12.17
C GLU A 140 48.09 -0.49 -12.69
N MET A 141 48.20 0.50 -11.79
CA MET A 141 48.65 1.85 -12.15
C MET A 141 50.08 1.83 -12.71
N ILE A 142 51.00 1.08 -12.06
CA ILE A 142 52.36 0.90 -12.53
C ILE A 142 52.38 0.26 -13.91
N ASP A 143 51.59 -0.78 -14.11
CA ASP A 143 51.53 -1.49 -15.38
C ASP A 143 50.95 -0.61 -16.50
N GLU A 144 49.90 0.19 -16.20
CA GLU A 144 49.31 1.14 -17.15
C GLU A 144 50.28 2.26 -17.51
N VAL A 145 51.02 2.82 -16.53
CA VAL A 145 52.04 3.82 -16.79
C VAL A 145 53.18 3.26 -17.65
N ASN A 146 53.63 2.03 -17.33
CA ASN A 146 54.65 1.37 -18.14
C ASN A 146 54.21 1.09 -19.57
N LEU A 147 52.94 0.64 -19.74
CA LEU A 147 52.38 0.35 -21.06
C LEU A 147 52.25 1.59 -21.94
N LYS A 148 51.84 2.72 -21.34
CA LYS A 148 51.52 3.94 -22.10
C LYS A 148 52.74 4.83 -22.28
N PHE A 149 53.68 4.88 -21.32
CA PHE A 149 54.81 5.83 -21.30
C PHE A 149 56.18 5.15 -21.26
N ASN A 150 56.29 3.90 -21.71
CA ASN A 150 57.58 3.20 -21.71
C ASN A 150 58.66 4.04 -22.39
N SER A 151 59.81 4.22 -21.74
CA SER A 151 60.98 4.98 -22.21
C SER A 151 60.72 6.46 -22.47
N LYS A 152 59.57 7.05 -22.06
CA LYS A 152 59.28 8.48 -22.16
C LYS A 152 59.62 9.19 -20.82
N LYS A 153 59.94 10.48 -20.89
CA LYS A 153 60.21 11.30 -19.68
C LYS A 153 58.88 11.72 -19.08
N ILE A 154 58.57 11.22 -17.87
CA ILE A 154 57.33 11.54 -17.16
C ILE A 154 57.62 12.22 -15.82
N MET A 155 56.60 12.97 -15.34
CA MET A 155 56.51 13.45 -13.97
C MET A 155 55.31 12.75 -13.29
N ILE A 156 55.57 12.17 -12.11
CA ILE A 156 54.53 11.69 -11.21
C ILE A 156 54.14 12.86 -10.32
N MET A 157 52.86 13.21 -10.30
CA MET A 157 52.34 14.36 -9.56
C MET A 157 51.16 13.96 -8.69
N SER A 158 51.04 14.67 -7.59
CA SER A 158 49.88 14.55 -6.69
C SER A 158 48.98 15.77 -6.87
N PRO A 159 47.75 15.61 -7.35
CA PRO A 159 46.78 16.68 -7.49
C PRO A 159 46.24 17.11 -6.12
N LEU A 160 46.56 18.34 -5.70
CA LEU A 160 46.16 18.91 -4.42
C LEU A 160 44.87 19.71 -4.52
N ILE A 161 44.72 20.50 -5.58
CA ILE A 161 43.59 21.38 -5.83
C ILE A 161 43.11 21.19 -7.27
N LYS A 162 41.79 20.94 -7.47
CA LYS A 162 41.15 20.84 -8.81
C LYS A 162 40.04 21.88 -8.93
N GLY A 163 40.25 22.90 -9.75
CA GLY A 163 39.24 23.87 -10.14
C GLY A 163 38.59 24.67 -9.01
N ARG A 164 39.29 24.92 -7.92
CA ARG A 164 38.80 25.69 -6.75
C ARG A 164 39.38 27.09 -6.69
N LYS A 165 38.59 28.05 -6.20
CA LYS A 165 39.03 29.43 -5.96
C LYS A 165 39.85 29.50 -4.67
N GLY A 166 40.91 30.30 -4.67
CA GLY A 166 41.75 30.46 -3.48
C GLY A 166 43.14 30.98 -3.81
N GLU A 167 43.88 31.50 -2.81
CA GLU A 167 45.27 32.02 -2.95
C GLU A 167 46.35 30.95 -2.67
N TYR A 168 46.00 29.94 -1.88
CA TYR A 168 46.77 28.72 -1.55
C TYR A 168 48.20 28.95 -1.00
N LYS A 169 48.54 30.14 -0.48
CA LYS A 169 49.89 30.44 0.08
C LYS A 169 50.32 29.47 1.17
N LYS A 170 49.43 29.17 2.12
CA LYS A 170 49.70 28.21 3.19
C LYS A 170 49.94 26.77 2.70
N LEU A 171 49.24 26.35 1.63
CA LEU A 171 49.43 25.06 0.99
C LEU A 171 50.87 24.94 0.45
N PHE A 172 51.32 25.95 -0.30
CA PHE A 172 52.70 25.94 -0.82
C PHE A 172 53.74 25.91 0.30
N GLU A 173 53.58 26.70 1.38
CA GLU A 173 54.45 26.69 2.54
C GLU A 173 54.55 25.32 3.21
N GLU A 174 53.42 24.61 3.33
CA GLU A 174 53.34 23.25 3.87
C GLU A 174 54.18 22.26 3.04
N TYR A 175 53.94 22.26 1.71
CA TYR A 175 54.66 21.35 0.82
C TYR A 175 56.13 21.69 0.67
N PHE A 176 56.52 22.93 0.77
CA PHE A 176 57.94 23.31 0.87
C PHE A 176 58.65 22.79 2.12
N LYS A 177 57.94 22.78 3.26
CA LYS A 177 58.48 22.17 4.50
C LYS A 177 58.62 20.65 4.36
N LYS A 178 57.81 20.01 3.52
CA LYS A 178 57.91 18.57 3.18
C LYS A 178 59.02 18.28 2.17
N GLY A 179 59.66 19.30 1.60
CA GLY A 179 60.80 19.15 0.66
C GLY A 179 60.44 19.14 -0.82
N TYR A 180 59.21 19.47 -1.18
CA TYR A 180 58.77 19.55 -2.56
C TYR A 180 59.06 20.95 -3.11
N GLU A 181 59.65 21.04 -4.33
CA GLU A 181 60.07 22.30 -4.92
C GLU A 181 59.31 22.67 -6.21
N ARG A 182 58.50 21.80 -6.79
CA ARG A 182 57.87 21.97 -8.09
C ARG A 182 56.38 21.73 -8.07
N PHE A 183 55.64 22.63 -8.73
CA PHE A 183 54.18 22.56 -8.82
C PHE A 183 53.74 22.77 -10.28
N LEU A 184 52.74 21.99 -10.70
CA LEU A 184 52.02 22.25 -11.92
C LEU A 184 50.78 23.09 -11.53
N ILE A 185 50.69 24.33 -12.00
CA ILE A 185 49.59 25.25 -11.70
C ILE A 185 48.94 25.64 -13.02
N ASN A 186 47.66 25.33 -13.19
CA ASN A 186 46.89 25.62 -14.41
C ASN A 186 47.64 25.16 -15.68
N ASN A 187 48.16 23.93 -15.69
CA ASN A 187 48.94 23.31 -16.76
C ASN A 187 50.31 23.95 -17.05
N LYS A 188 50.84 24.80 -16.17
CA LYS A 188 52.16 25.37 -16.33
C LYS A 188 53.02 25.00 -15.11
N LEU A 189 54.25 24.51 -15.35
CA LEU A 189 55.20 24.10 -14.34
C LEU A 189 55.91 25.32 -13.77
N TYR A 190 55.98 25.38 -12.43
CA TYR A 190 56.67 26.42 -11.68
C TYR A 190 57.62 25.81 -10.66
N GLN A 191 58.77 26.45 -10.43
CA GLN A 191 59.66 26.17 -9.31
C GLN A 191 59.36 27.12 -8.15
N LYS A 192 59.91 26.84 -6.97
CA LYS A 192 59.65 27.58 -5.74
C LYS A 192 59.87 29.09 -5.89
N GLU A 193 60.93 29.50 -6.61
CA GLU A 193 61.30 30.90 -6.81
C GLU A 193 60.41 31.62 -7.84
N GLU A 194 59.70 30.86 -8.67
CA GLU A 194 58.92 31.36 -9.81
C GLU A 194 57.38 31.30 -9.60
N LEU A 195 56.96 30.97 -8.35
CA LEU A 195 55.52 30.76 -8.05
C LEU A 195 54.72 32.05 -8.25
N PRO A 196 53.65 32.03 -9.07
CA PRO A 196 52.80 33.20 -9.28
C PRO A 196 51.90 33.45 -8.04
N GLU A 197 51.57 34.69 -7.78
CA GLU A 197 50.50 35.06 -6.85
C GLU A 197 49.17 34.67 -7.44
N LEU A 198 48.46 33.77 -6.76
CA LEU A 198 47.15 33.27 -7.24
C LEU A 198 46.00 34.14 -6.72
N SER A 199 45.09 34.51 -7.62
CA SER A 199 43.93 35.32 -7.27
C SER A 199 42.83 34.48 -6.63
N LYS A 200 42.32 34.95 -5.49
CA LYS A 200 41.18 34.27 -4.79
C LYS A 200 39.89 34.21 -5.60
N ASN A 201 39.80 35.00 -6.66
CA ASN A 201 38.55 35.08 -7.46
C ASN A 201 38.53 34.09 -8.64
N PHE A 202 39.66 33.53 -9.03
CA PHE A 202 39.78 32.56 -10.12
C PHE A 202 39.88 31.14 -9.60
N LYS A 203 39.44 30.18 -10.44
CA LYS A 203 39.63 28.76 -10.17
C LYS A 203 41.04 28.34 -10.56
N HIS A 204 41.70 27.60 -9.65
CA HIS A 204 43.02 27.07 -9.89
C HIS A 204 43.04 25.55 -9.77
N SER A 205 43.92 24.91 -10.57
CA SER A 205 44.27 23.50 -10.41
C SER A 205 45.75 23.45 -10.09
N ILE A 206 46.11 22.75 -9.00
CA ILE A 206 47.47 22.72 -8.46
C ILE A 206 47.83 21.27 -8.19
N SER A 207 48.92 20.79 -8.81
CA SER A 207 49.48 19.47 -8.55
C SER A 207 50.96 19.62 -8.13
N VAL A 208 51.39 18.91 -7.09
CA VAL A 208 52.79 18.87 -6.66
C VAL A 208 53.52 17.75 -7.39
N VAL A 209 54.73 18.02 -7.86
CA VAL A 209 55.59 17.05 -8.53
C VAL A 209 56.30 16.20 -7.45
N ILE A 210 55.98 14.89 -7.45
CA ILE A 210 56.62 13.93 -6.54
C ILE A 210 57.94 13.43 -7.08
N ASP A 211 57.96 12.99 -8.33
CA ASP A 211 59.18 12.46 -8.96
C ASP A 211 59.23 12.70 -10.47
N ARG A 212 60.45 12.61 -11.06
CA ARG A 212 60.68 12.62 -12.51
C ARG A 212 61.36 11.31 -12.88
N ILE A 213 60.75 10.51 -13.70
CA ILE A 213 61.23 9.17 -14.00
C ILE A 213 61.03 8.84 -15.48
N ILE A 214 61.85 7.92 -15.97
CA ILE A 214 61.65 7.25 -17.25
C ILE A 214 61.17 5.82 -16.92
N PRO A 215 59.90 5.45 -17.19
CA PRO A 215 59.43 4.10 -16.90
C PRO A 215 60.26 3.06 -17.65
N SER A 216 60.78 2.07 -16.94
CA SER A 216 61.53 0.94 -17.43
C SER A 216 61.39 -0.22 -16.45
N LYS A 217 61.78 -1.44 -16.85
CA LYS A 217 61.79 -2.59 -15.95
C LYS A 217 62.71 -2.38 -14.73
N ASP A 218 63.78 -1.68 -14.90
CA ASP A 218 64.77 -1.43 -13.85
C ASP A 218 64.33 -0.36 -12.82
N ASN A 219 63.40 0.49 -13.21
CA ASN A 219 62.90 1.60 -12.37
C ASN A 219 61.51 1.30 -11.75
N ARG A 220 61.03 0.05 -11.79
CA ARG A 220 59.69 -0.31 -11.36
C ARG A 220 59.44 -0.01 -9.87
N ASP A 221 60.41 -0.30 -9.00
CA ASP A 221 60.30 -0.04 -7.56
C ASP A 221 60.28 1.47 -7.23
N ARG A 222 61.06 2.26 -7.95
CA ARG A 222 61.03 3.73 -7.81
C ARG A 222 59.69 4.31 -8.28
N LEU A 223 59.17 3.81 -9.39
CA LEU A 223 57.85 4.20 -9.90
C LEU A 223 56.73 3.83 -8.90
N ALA A 224 56.81 2.63 -8.28
CA ALA A 224 55.87 2.18 -7.28
C ALA A 224 55.88 3.13 -6.05
N ASN A 225 57.01 3.41 -5.50
CA ASN A 225 57.17 4.36 -4.37
C ASN A 225 56.61 5.75 -4.70
N SER A 226 56.89 6.27 -5.90
CA SER A 226 56.41 7.59 -6.33
C SER A 226 54.89 7.63 -6.48
N ILE A 227 54.28 6.56 -7.00
CA ILE A 227 52.83 6.42 -7.08
C ILE A 227 52.20 6.34 -5.68
N GLU A 228 52.75 5.52 -4.78
CA GLU A 228 52.25 5.39 -3.40
C GLU A 228 52.32 6.70 -2.62
N ILE A 229 53.42 7.45 -2.75
CA ILE A 229 53.55 8.79 -2.15
C ILE A 229 52.52 9.74 -2.74
N SER A 230 52.31 9.71 -4.07
CA SER A 230 51.32 10.53 -4.72
C SER A 230 49.90 10.22 -4.25
N LEU A 231 49.53 8.95 -4.16
CA LEU A 231 48.21 8.50 -3.67
C LEU A 231 47.96 8.94 -2.22
N LYS A 232 49.00 8.90 -1.38
CA LYS A 232 48.91 9.34 0.02
C LYS A 232 48.71 10.85 0.15
N GLU A 233 49.45 11.66 -0.61
CA GLU A 233 49.40 13.13 -0.52
C GLU A 233 48.12 13.70 -1.18
N SER A 234 47.53 13.00 -2.17
CA SER A 234 46.31 13.41 -2.87
C SER A 234 45.03 12.72 -2.40
N GLU A 235 45.10 11.90 -1.36
CA GLU A 235 44.00 11.09 -0.87
C GLU A 235 43.40 10.14 -1.95
N GLY A 236 44.25 9.51 -2.76
CA GLY A 236 43.90 8.45 -3.67
C GLY A 236 43.89 8.80 -5.16
N SER A 237 44.68 9.79 -5.60
CA SER A 237 44.82 10.13 -7.02
C SER A 237 46.29 10.38 -7.39
N VAL A 238 46.69 9.98 -8.60
CA VAL A 238 48.01 10.29 -9.16
C VAL A 238 47.83 10.87 -10.55
N GLU A 239 48.53 11.93 -10.86
CA GLU A 239 48.63 12.49 -12.21
C GLU A 239 50.01 12.16 -12.79
N VAL A 240 50.01 11.64 -14.02
CA VAL A 240 51.25 11.34 -14.75
C VAL A 240 51.30 12.27 -15.94
N PHE A 241 52.29 13.13 -15.96
CA PHE A 241 52.49 14.12 -16.99
C PHE A 241 53.65 13.68 -17.89
N ASN A 242 53.40 13.49 -19.19
CA ASN A 242 54.40 13.27 -20.19
C ASN A 242 55.00 14.61 -20.63
N ILE A 243 56.32 14.78 -20.41
CA ILE A 243 57.01 16.02 -20.66
C ILE A 243 57.16 16.30 -22.17
N ASP A 244 57.26 15.24 -22.96
CA ASP A 244 57.54 15.38 -24.39
C ASP A 244 56.25 15.74 -25.19
N ASP A 245 55.11 15.17 -24.82
CA ASP A 245 53.83 15.31 -25.54
C ASP A 245 52.83 16.25 -24.83
N ASN A 246 53.14 16.77 -23.64
CA ASN A 246 52.26 17.57 -22.79
C ASN A 246 50.94 16.84 -22.44
N GLU A 247 50.96 15.50 -22.44
CA GLU A 247 49.79 14.68 -22.09
C GLU A 247 49.74 14.43 -20.59
N ILE A 248 48.54 14.61 -19.98
CA ILE A 248 48.30 14.27 -18.57
C ILE A 248 47.31 13.13 -18.50
N ILE A 249 47.67 12.09 -17.78
CA ILE A 249 46.69 11.07 -17.39
C ILE A 249 46.48 11.14 -15.87
N THR A 250 45.26 10.92 -15.43
CA THR A 250 44.91 10.83 -14.01
C THR A 250 44.48 9.39 -13.74
N LEU A 251 45.20 8.75 -12.78
CA LEU A 251 44.86 7.43 -12.27
C LEU A 251 44.41 7.59 -10.80
N SER A 252 43.55 6.68 -10.32
CA SER A 252 43.06 6.76 -8.94
C SER A 252 42.81 5.36 -8.40
N ASP A 253 43.11 5.18 -7.10
CA ASP A 253 42.71 3.98 -6.34
C ASP A 253 41.23 4.02 -5.97
N LYS A 254 40.60 5.19 -6.04
CA LYS A 254 39.18 5.39 -5.87
C LYS A 254 38.47 5.31 -7.22
N PHE A 255 37.18 4.96 -7.18
CA PHE A 255 36.30 5.04 -8.36
C PHE A 255 36.10 6.52 -8.74
N MET A 256 36.96 7.05 -9.58
CA MET A 256 36.93 8.47 -10.00
C MET A 256 36.91 8.63 -11.52
N CYS A 257 36.03 9.49 -12.01
CA CYS A 257 36.02 9.91 -13.40
C CYS A 257 37.11 10.95 -13.64
N PRO A 258 38.12 10.72 -14.50
CA PRO A 258 39.20 11.68 -14.73
C PRO A 258 38.70 12.96 -15.44
N VAL A 259 37.58 12.94 -16.15
CA VAL A 259 37.05 14.07 -16.91
C VAL A 259 36.24 15.02 -16.03
N SER A 260 35.31 14.49 -15.20
CA SER A 260 34.39 15.32 -14.40
C SER A 260 34.79 15.47 -12.93
N GLY A 261 35.79 14.70 -12.46
CA GLY A 261 36.15 14.64 -11.04
C GLY A 261 35.11 13.94 -10.15
N PHE A 262 34.04 13.36 -10.75
CA PHE A 262 33.05 12.59 -10.02
C PHE A 262 33.71 11.34 -9.38
N SER A 263 33.52 11.14 -8.08
CA SER A 263 34.14 10.03 -7.35
C SER A 263 33.15 9.34 -6.43
N ILE A 264 33.33 8.03 -6.29
CA ILE A 264 32.66 7.21 -5.30
C ILE A 264 33.76 6.66 -4.37
N ASP A 265 33.63 6.94 -3.07
CA ASP A 265 34.67 6.54 -2.10
C ASP A 265 34.70 5.03 -1.91
N GLU A 266 33.54 4.44 -1.60
CA GLU A 266 33.38 3.00 -1.44
C GLU A 266 31.97 2.56 -1.93
N ILE A 267 31.90 1.38 -2.55
CA ILE A 267 30.63 0.79 -2.97
C ILE A 267 30.20 -0.22 -1.93
N GLU A 268 29.46 0.26 -0.92
CA GLU A 268 28.91 -0.54 0.17
C GLU A 268 27.41 -0.73 0.05
N PRO A 269 26.80 -1.76 0.68
CA PRO A 269 25.36 -1.95 0.67
C PRO A 269 24.55 -0.77 1.19
N ARG A 270 25.11 0.05 2.10
CA ARG A 270 24.44 1.27 2.61
C ARG A 270 24.27 2.37 1.55
N LEU A 271 25.13 2.40 0.52
CA LEU A 271 25.01 3.32 -0.62
C LEU A 271 23.68 3.13 -1.37
N PHE A 272 23.17 1.91 -1.42
CA PHE A 272 21.92 1.56 -2.11
C PHE A 272 20.69 1.61 -1.21
N SER A 273 20.80 2.12 0.02
CA SER A 273 19.68 2.23 0.95
C SER A 273 19.03 3.60 0.88
N PHE A 274 17.78 3.66 0.43
CA PHE A 274 17.00 4.90 0.46
C PHE A 274 16.49 5.25 1.87
N ASN A 275 16.67 4.37 2.86
CA ASN A 275 16.38 4.63 4.28
C ASN A 275 17.61 5.15 5.05
N ASN A 276 18.76 5.21 4.40
CA ASN A 276 20.02 5.70 4.98
C ASN A 276 20.42 7.02 4.30
N PRO A 277 20.77 8.09 5.05
CA PRO A 277 21.18 9.37 4.47
C PRO A 277 22.36 9.27 3.48
N TYR A 278 23.19 8.24 3.61
CA TYR A 278 24.34 8.01 2.71
C TYR A 278 23.91 7.64 1.28
N GLY A 279 22.79 6.90 1.12
CA GLY A 279 22.28 6.44 -0.17
C GLY A 279 21.05 7.20 -0.65
N ALA A 280 20.28 7.81 0.25
CA ALA A 280 19.04 8.50 -0.07
C ALA A 280 19.26 9.75 -0.93
N CYS A 281 18.29 10.05 -1.78
CA CYS A 281 18.18 11.35 -2.44
C CYS A 281 17.99 12.44 -1.38
N LYS A 282 18.83 13.47 -1.38
CA LYS A 282 18.81 14.53 -0.38
C LYS A 282 17.55 15.40 -0.43
N THR A 283 16.96 15.57 -1.60
CA THR A 283 15.80 16.44 -1.83
C THR A 283 14.50 15.82 -1.32
N CYS A 284 14.29 14.52 -1.54
CA CYS A 284 13.08 13.81 -1.08
C CYS A 284 13.33 12.87 0.10
N ASP A 285 14.52 12.89 0.67
CA ASP A 285 14.92 12.05 1.80
C ASP A 285 14.58 10.56 1.60
N GLY A 286 14.78 10.07 0.37
CA GLY A 286 14.51 8.68 -0.02
C GLY A 286 13.04 8.33 -0.25
N LEU A 287 12.11 9.29 -0.26
CA LEU A 287 10.69 9.05 -0.53
C LEU A 287 10.38 8.89 -2.02
N GLY A 288 11.19 9.50 -2.90
CA GLY A 288 10.97 9.53 -4.34
C GLY A 288 9.93 10.55 -4.78
N GLU A 289 9.21 11.15 -3.85
CA GLU A 289 8.17 12.15 -4.03
C GLU A 289 8.36 13.29 -3.06
N ILE A 290 7.84 14.45 -3.42
CA ILE A 290 7.85 15.66 -2.60
C ILE A 290 6.42 16.16 -2.52
N ASP A 291 5.93 16.40 -1.30
CA ASP A 291 4.61 16.98 -1.09
C ASP A 291 4.71 18.48 -1.32
N THR A 292 4.09 18.94 -2.39
CA THR A 292 4.06 20.35 -2.78
C THR A 292 2.63 20.82 -2.98
N PHE A 293 2.40 22.14 -2.89
CA PHE A 293 1.11 22.69 -3.27
C PHE A 293 0.89 22.53 -4.78
N ASP A 294 -0.31 22.09 -5.15
CA ASP A 294 -0.63 21.74 -6.53
C ASP A 294 -1.23 22.92 -7.28
N GLU A 295 -0.59 23.25 -8.40
CA GLU A 295 -1.04 24.32 -9.31
C GLU A 295 -2.44 24.06 -9.87
N ASP A 296 -2.77 22.79 -10.17
CA ASP A 296 -4.07 22.43 -10.73
C ASP A 296 -5.19 22.51 -9.70
N ILE A 297 -4.88 22.41 -8.39
CA ILE A 297 -5.85 22.65 -7.33
C ILE A 297 -6.04 24.16 -7.08
N LEU A 298 -4.98 24.94 -7.25
CA LEU A 298 -5.05 26.41 -7.17
C LEU A 298 -5.77 27.01 -8.38
N ILE A 299 -5.61 26.43 -9.56
CA ILE A 299 -6.21 26.86 -10.82
C ILE A 299 -7.02 25.70 -11.40
N PRO A 300 -8.21 25.41 -10.85
CA PRO A 300 -8.99 24.24 -11.23
C PRO A 300 -9.58 24.31 -12.64
N ASP A 301 -9.94 25.50 -13.10
CA ASP A 301 -10.42 25.74 -14.47
C ASP A 301 -9.57 26.78 -15.18
N LYS A 302 -8.74 26.30 -16.09
CA LYS A 302 -7.84 27.13 -16.90
C LYS A 302 -8.57 27.94 -17.98
N ASN A 303 -9.87 27.73 -18.17
CA ASN A 303 -10.71 28.49 -19.09
C ASN A 303 -11.38 29.72 -18.44
N LEU A 304 -11.24 29.89 -17.13
CA LEU A 304 -11.69 31.08 -16.41
C LEU A 304 -10.63 32.19 -16.46
N SER A 305 -11.11 33.43 -16.39
CA SER A 305 -10.23 34.59 -16.17
C SER A 305 -10.04 34.85 -14.65
N PHE A 306 -9.10 35.74 -14.30
CA PHE A 306 -8.89 36.13 -12.91
C PHE A 306 -10.16 36.72 -12.29
N ASN A 307 -10.89 37.57 -13.04
CA ASN A 307 -12.14 38.16 -12.56
C ASN A 307 -13.28 37.14 -12.45
N ASP A 308 -13.29 36.10 -13.29
CA ASP A 308 -14.26 35.00 -13.24
C ASP A 308 -13.94 33.97 -12.15
N GLY A 309 -12.82 34.15 -11.42
CA GLY A 309 -12.48 33.29 -10.29
C GLY A 309 -11.58 32.13 -10.64
N ALA A 310 -10.68 32.26 -11.62
CA ALA A 310 -9.71 31.23 -11.96
C ALA A 310 -8.85 30.73 -10.79
N ILE A 311 -8.61 31.58 -9.77
CA ILE A 311 -7.78 31.25 -8.61
C ILE A 311 -8.65 30.78 -7.44
N ASN A 312 -8.41 29.54 -7.00
CA ASN A 312 -9.04 28.94 -5.82
C ASN A 312 -8.25 29.29 -4.55
N PHE A 313 -8.81 30.15 -3.70
CA PHE A 313 -8.18 30.54 -2.44
C PHE A 313 -8.53 29.56 -1.31
N TRP A 314 -7.56 29.24 -0.45
CA TRP A 314 -7.74 28.28 0.65
C TRP A 314 -8.63 28.77 1.80
N SER A 315 -8.92 30.07 1.88
CA SER A 315 -9.89 30.63 2.82
C SER A 315 -10.35 32.05 2.42
N GLU A 316 -11.51 32.49 2.92
CA GLU A 316 -12.00 33.87 2.68
C GLU A 316 -11.03 34.94 3.23
N ARG A 317 -10.34 34.63 4.33
CA ARG A 317 -9.29 35.51 4.88
C ARG A 317 -8.08 35.61 3.96
N SER A 318 -7.64 34.50 3.33
CA SER A 318 -6.56 34.52 2.34
C SER A 318 -6.96 35.30 1.12
N LYS A 319 -8.19 35.09 0.63
CA LYS A 319 -8.76 35.83 -0.49
C LYS A 319 -8.77 37.34 -0.22
N SER A 320 -9.32 37.79 0.90
CA SER A 320 -9.38 39.21 1.23
C SER A 320 -8.00 39.89 1.32
N ARG A 321 -6.96 39.17 1.69
CA ARG A 321 -5.60 39.67 1.83
C ARG A 321 -4.80 39.67 0.52
N ILE A 322 -4.96 38.63 -0.28
CA ILE A 322 -4.12 38.34 -1.47
C ILE A 322 -4.76 38.91 -2.75
N PHE A 323 -6.08 38.77 -2.89
CA PHE A 323 -6.82 39.19 -4.10
C PHE A 323 -6.54 40.65 -4.50
N PRO A 324 -6.52 41.65 -3.61
CA PRO A 324 -6.22 43.02 -4.01
C PRO A 324 -4.83 43.21 -4.60
N LYS A 325 -3.83 42.48 -4.08
CA LYS A 325 -2.45 42.50 -4.61
C LYS A 325 -2.39 41.91 -6.00
N LEU A 326 -2.98 40.74 -6.19
CA LEU A 326 -3.07 40.10 -7.51
C LEU A 326 -3.86 40.95 -8.51
N LYS A 327 -4.99 41.52 -8.10
CA LYS A 327 -5.78 42.42 -8.97
C LYS A 327 -4.95 43.59 -9.50
N LYS A 328 -4.11 44.20 -8.66
CA LYS A 328 -3.19 45.26 -9.06
C LYS A 328 -2.18 44.77 -10.11
N MET A 329 -1.64 43.55 -9.93
CA MET A 329 -0.69 42.96 -10.89
C MET A 329 -1.36 42.64 -12.24
N PHE A 330 -2.53 42.01 -12.20
CA PHE A 330 -3.29 41.65 -13.40
C PHE A 330 -3.72 42.92 -14.20
N ASN A 331 -4.21 43.93 -13.48
CA ASN A 331 -4.62 45.20 -14.12
C ASN A 331 -3.43 45.92 -14.76
N ALA A 332 -2.26 45.94 -14.13
CA ALA A 332 -1.04 46.56 -14.64
C ALA A 332 -0.59 45.97 -15.99
N LYS A 333 -0.91 44.67 -16.24
CA LYS A 333 -0.63 43.97 -17.49
C LYS A 333 -1.86 43.78 -18.39
N LYS A 334 -3.03 44.33 -18.02
CA LYS A 334 -4.32 44.19 -18.73
C LYS A 334 -4.73 42.74 -18.98
N LEU A 335 -4.49 41.85 -18.01
CA LEU A 335 -4.73 40.39 -18.08
C LEU A 335 -5.89 39.91 -17.24
N GLU A 336 -6.61 40.78 -16.55
CA GLU A 336 -7.67 40.46 -15.57
C GLU A 336 -8.86 39.69 -16.16
N ASN A 337 -9.15 39.93 -17.47
CA ASN A 337 -10.25 39.27 -18.21
C ASN A 337 -9.73 38.24 -19.22
N VAL A 338 -8.44 37.96 -19.23
CA VAL A 338 -7.85 36.94 -20.11
C VAL A 338 -7.94 35.57 -19.44
N ILE A 339 -8.41 34.58 -20.18
CA ILE A 339 -8.48 33.18 -19.70
C ILE A 339 -7.09 32.71 -19.31
N TRP A 340 -7.01 32.02 -18.16
CA TRP A 340 -5.74 31.58 -17.55
C TRP A 340 -4.82 30.86 -18.55
N SER A 341 -5.38 29.96 -19.38
CA SER A 341 -4.62 29.20 -20.38
C SER A 341 -3.95 30.05 -21.46
N LYS A 342 -4.45 31.28 -21.71
CA LYS A 342 -3.90 32.21 -22.66
C LYS A 342 -2.93 33.26 -22.07
N ILE A 343 -2.80 33.28 -20.75
CA ILE A 343 -1.86 34.14 -20.03
C ILE A 343 -0.42 33.67 -20.31
N PRO A 344 0.55 34.57 -20.56
CA PRO A 344 1.95 34.17 -20.75
C PRO A 344 2.49 33.34 -19.57
N LYS A 345 3.17 32.23 -19.85
CA LYS A 345 3.72 31.34 -18.81
C LYS A 345 4.62 32.05 -17.81
N SER A 346 5.39 33.05 -18.24
CA SER A 346 6.22 33.85 -17.34
C SER A 346 5.40 34.56 -16.26
N PHE A 347 4.22 35.09 -16.63
CA PHE A 347 3.33 35.73 -15.66
C PHE A 347 2.57 34.72 -14.79
N GLN A 348 2.15 33.60 -15.35
CA GLN A 348 1.61 32.47 -14.54
C GLN A 348 2.61 32.05 -13.47
N ASN A 349 3.89 31.89 -13.83
CA ASN A 349 4.95 31.54 -12.89
C ASN A 349 5.16 32.64 -11.83
N GLU A 350 5.07 33.91 -12.21
CA GLU A 350 5.18 35.02 -11.27
C GLU A 350 4.03 35.01 -10.23
N VAL A 351 2.82 34.66 -10.63
CA VAL A 351 1.66 34.54 -9.75
C VAL A 351 1.79 33.31 -8.84
N LEU A 352 2.25 32.18 -9.36
CA LEU A 352 2.32 30.93 -8.60
C LEU A 352 3.55 30.82 -7.71
N PHE A 353 4.74 31.10 -8.25
CA PHE A 353 6.03 30.90 -7.57
C PHE A 353 6.72 32.20 -7.15
N GLY A 354 6.17 33.33 -7.53
CA GLY A 354 6.67 34.65 -7.12
C GLY A 354 7.59 35.31 -8.13
N GLY A 355 7.81 36.62 -7.90
CA GLY A 355 8.61 37.50 -8.70
C GLY A 355 9.03 38.76 -7.92
N ARG A 356 9.43 39.82 -8.61
CA ARG A 356 9.88 41.06 -7.96
C ARG A 356 8.80 41.80 -7.17
N GLN A 357 7.52 41.60 -7.48
CA GLN A 357 6.42 42.37 -6.89
C GLN A 357 5.48 41.55 -6.01
N PHE A 358 5.58 40.22 -6.05
CA PHE A 358 4.69 39.30 -5.35
C PHE A 358 5.43 38.02 -4.97
N ASP A 359 5.23 37.53 -3.75
CA ASP A 359 5.95 36.38 -3.20
C ASP A 359 5.55 35.03 -3.83
N GLY A 360 4.43 34.99 -4.59
CA GLY A 360 3.88 33.78 -5.18
C GLY A 360 2.90 33.06 -4.26
N LEU A 361 1.83 32.52 -4.85
CA LEU A 361 0.79 31.85 -4.07
C LEU A 361 1.36 30.60 -3.37
N ILE A 362 2.16 29.78 -4.04
CA ILE A 362 2.73 28.57 -3.51
C ILE A 362 3.70 28.87 -2.38
N ASN A 363 4.62 29.81 -2.57
CA ASN A 363 5.57 30.21 -1.52
C ASN A 363 4.86 30.77 -0.29
N ILE A 364 3.81 31.58 -0.47
CA ILE A 364 2.99 32.08 0.66
C ILE A 364 2.33 30.93 1.42
N MET A 365 1.87 29.88 0.69
CA MET A 365 1.25 28.70 1.32
C MET A 365 2.28 27.85 2.05
N ASP A 366 3.48 27.68 1.52
CA ASP A 366 4.61 27.00 2.17
C ASP A 366 5.00 27.71 3.47
N ASP A 367 5.20 29.04 3.41
CA ASP A 367 5.51 29.85 4.60
C ASP A 367 4.43 29.76 5.70
N ILE A 368 3.16 29.76 5.31
CA ILE A 368 2.05 29.62 6.28
C ILE A 368 2.01 28.21 6.85
N TYR A 369 2.28 27.19 6.04
CA TYR A 369 2.24 25.79 6.45
C TYR A 369 3.37 25.47 7.43
N ASP A 370 4.59 25.87 7.11
CA ASP A 370 5.77 25.61 7.92
C ASP A 370 5.82 26.49 9.18
N GLY A 371 5.39 27.74 9.07
CA GLY A 371 5.36 28.69 10.19
C GLY A 371 4.16 28.56 11.14
N SER A 372 3.19 27.69 10.85
CA SER A 372 1.96 27.59 11.65
C SER A 372 2.01 26.45 12.66
N SER A 373 1.91 26.76 13.95
CA SER A 373 1.63 25.78 15.01
C SER A 373 0.16 25.36 15.10
N SER A 374 -0.74 25.98 14.32
CA SER A 374 -2.18 25.73 14.33
C SER A 374 -2.51 24.55 13.39
N TRP A 375 -2.88 23.41 13.97
CA TRP A 375 -3.32 22.22 13.23
C TRP A 375 -4.47 22.51 12.26
N TRP A 376 -5.38 23.45 12.56
CA TRP A 376 -6.50 23.82 11.71
C TRP A 376 -6.05 24.49 10.40
N ARG A 377 -5.07 25.39 10.47
CA ARG A 377 -4.51 26.05 9.29
C ARG A 377 -3.74 25.05 8.41
N GLN A 378 -2.95 24.18 9.02
CA GLN A 378 -2.28 23.12 8.30
C GLN A 378 -3.30 22.20 7.59
N TRP A 379 -4.38 21.82 8.27
CA TRP A 379 -5.45 21.00 7.69
C TRP A 379 -6.19 21.70 6.53
N GLU A 380 -6.41 23.02 6.60
CA GLU A 380 -6.97 23.79 5.48
C GLU A 380 -6.04 23.77 4.25
N LEU A 381 -4.75 23.97 4.45
CA LEU A 381 -3.73 23.99 3.40
C LEU A 381 -3.43 22.59 2.85
N GLU A 382 -3.53 21.55 3.68
CA GLU A 382 -3.29 20.15 3.26
C GLU A 382 -4.19 19.72 2.09
N LYS A 383 -5.37 20.32 1.95
CA LYS A 383 -6.27 20.06 0.82
C LYS A 383 -5.71 20.51 -0.53
N PHE A 384 -4.74 21.41 -0.52
CA PHE A 384 -4.08 21.95 -1.72
C PHE A 384 -2.73 21.29 -1.99
N ARG A 385 -2.29 20.36 -1.12
CA ARG A 385 -1.03 19.64 -1.31
C ARG A 385 -1.25 18.35 -2.10
N ASN A 386 -0.30 18.05 -2.96
CA ASN A 386 -0.20 16.82 -3.70
C ASN A 386 1.23 16.31 -3.69
N SER A 387 1.39 14.99 -3.74
CA SER A 387 2.69 14.38 -3.89
C SER A 387 3.09 14.39 -5.36
N LYS A 388 4.20 15.06 -5.69
CA LYS A 388 4.81 15.10 -7.03
C LYS A 388 6.10 14.30 -7.04
N THR A 389 6.42 13.68 -8.18
CA THR A 389 7.69 12.98 -8.35
C THR A 389 8.85 13.91 -8.07
N CYS A 390 9.82 13.49 -7.26
CA CYS A 390 11.01 14.28 -6.95
C CYS A 390 11.78 14.59 -8.23
N HIS A 391 12.07 15.88 -8.49
CA HIS A 391 12.75 16.35 -9.69
C HIS A 391 14.22 15.93 -9.77
N ASP A 392 14.90 15.74 -8.63
CA ASP A 392 16.31 15.38 -8.60
C ASP A 392 16.51 13.88 -8.88
N CYS A 393 15.79 13.01 -8.20
CA CYS A 393 15.95 11.57 -8.39
C CYS A 393 14.94 10.96 -9.38
N ASN A 394 14.01 11.74 -9.93
CA ASN A 394 12.94 11.27 -10.83
C ASN A 394 12.20 10.04 -10.30
N GLY A 395 11.88 10.03 -9.00
CA GLY A 395 11.20 8.92 -8.33
C GLY A 395 12.10 7.74 -7.92
N LYS A 396 13.38 7.75 -8.28
CA LYS A 396 14.32 6.65 -8.02
C LYS A 396 14.78 6.54 -6.55
N ARG A 397 14.44 7.48 -5.67
CA ARG A 397 14.70 7.51 -4.22
C ARG A 397 16.16 7.61 -3.79
N LEU A 398 17.10 7.26 -4.64
CA LEU A 398 18.54 7.20 -4.37
C LEU A 398 19.27 8.44 -4.90
N ASN A 399 20.43 8.69 -4.34
CA ASN A 399 21.32 9.76 -4.82
C ASN A 399 22.05 9.36 -6.11
N GLU A 400 22.70 10.31 -6.75
CA GLU A 400 23.42 10.12 -8.01
C GLU A 400 24.54 9.08 -7.91
N LYS A 401 25.29 9.02 -6.78
CA LYS A 401 26.36 8.04 -6.56
C LYS A 401 25.83 6.59 -6.60
N ALA A 402 24.68 6.33 -5.99
CA ALA A 402 24.04 5.01 -6.02
C ALA A 402 23.49 4.67 -7.40
N LEU A 403 22.91 5.66 -8.11
CA LEU A 403 22.32 5.48 -9.44
C LEU A 403 23.35 5.34 -10.56
N CYS A 404 24.62 5.65 -10.28
CA CYS A 404 25.70 5.44 -11.23
C CYS A 404 26.19 3.99 -11.29
N VAL A 405 25.90 3.18 -10.28
CA VAL A 405 26.31 1.77 -10.24
C VAL A 405 25.32 0.91 -11.00
N ARG A 406 25.80 0.08 -11.91
CA ARG A 406 24.98 -0.75 -12.80
C ARG A 406 25.50 -2.18 -12.87
N ILE A 407 24.57 -3.11 -13.09
CA ILE A 407 24.82 -4.48 -13.53
C ILE A 407 24.12 -4.64 -14.88
N ASN A 408 24.86 -5.01 -15.94
CA ASN A 408 24.30 -5.14 -17.30
C ASN A 408 23.46 -3.91 -17.70
N ASN A 409 24.02 -2.72 -17.53
CA ASN A 409 23.40 -1.42 -17.83
C ASN A 409 22.13 -1.07 -17.02
N ILE A 410 21.72 -1.87 -16.03
CA ILE A 410 20.56 -1.62 -15.18
C ILE A 410 21.01 -1.15 -13.79
N THR A 411 20.44 -0.08 -13.26
CA THR A 411 20.62 0.36 -11.88
C THR A 411 19.71 -0.45 -10.94
N ILE A 412 19.99 -0.44 -9.63
CA ILE A 412 19.11 -1.09 -8.65
C ILE A 412 17.68 -0.53 -8.69
N SER A 413 17.53 0.77 -8.95
CA SER A 413 16.22 1.42 -9.08
C SER A 413 15.47 0.96 -10.32
N ASP A 414 16.17 0.82 -11.46
CA ASP A 414 15.57 0.32 -12.71
C ASP A 414 15.13 -1.13 -12.52
N PHE A 415 15.96 -1.98 -11.90
CA PHE A 415 15.60 -3.36 -11.58
C PHE A 415 14.36 -3.45 -10.71
N THR A 416 14.30 -2.67 -9.63
CA THR A 416 13.14 -2.68 -8.73
C THR A 416 11.86 -2.13 -9.35
N SER A 417 11.97 -1.38 -10.44
CA SER A 417 10.84 -0.86 -11.22
C SER A 417 10.27 -1.89 -12.19
N LEU A 418 11.03 -2.94 -12.52
CA LEU A 418 10.54 -4.05 -13.34
C LEU A 418 9.38 -4.78 -12.65
N SER A 419 8.48 -5.35 -13.44
CA SER A 419 7.51 -6.32 -12.90
C SER A 419 8.24 -7.57 -12.39
N ILE A 420 7.67 -8.24 -11.39
CA ILE A 420 8.24 -9.49 -10.84
C ILE A 420 8.53 -10.50 -11.94
N ALA A 421 7.64 -10.61 -12.95
CA ALA A 421 7.86 -11.49 -14.11
C ALA A 421 9.11 -11.10 -14.91
N ASN A 422 9.34 -9.80 -15.13
CA ASN A 422 10.51 -9.30 -15.84
C ASN A 422 11.77 -9.39 -14.97
N SER A 423 11.66 -9.19 -13.68
CA SER A 423 12.76 -9.38 -12.72
C SER A 423 13.25 -10.83 -12.69
N LEU A 424 12.32 -11.82 -12.76
CA LEU A 424 12.67 -13.24 -12.87
C LEU A 424 13.45 -13.56 -14.15
N LYS A 425 13.07 -12.98 -15.27
CA LYS A 425 13.81 -13.16 -16.53
C LYS A 425 15.22 -12.60 -16.41
N TRP A 426 15.34 -11.36 -15.94
CA TRP A 426 16.63 -10.71 -15.79
C TRP A 426 17.56 -11.47 -14.84
N ILE A 427 17.06 -11.95 -13.69
CA ILE A 427 17.88 -12.67 -12.71
C ILE A 427 18.37 -14.03 -13.22
N ASN A 428 17.70 -14.60 -14.21
CA ASN A 428 18.17 -15.82 -14.88
C ASN A 428 19.28 -15.55 -15.91
N GLU A 429 19.28 -14.38 -16.54
CA GLU A 429 20.11 -14.06 -17.69
C GLU A 429 21.35 -13.20 -17.34
N PHE A 430 21.33 -12.45 -16.22
CA PHE A 430 22.35 -11.43 -15.92
C PHE A 430 23.77 -11.99 -15.74
N GLU A 431 23.93 -13.25 -15.33
CA GLU A 431 25.23 -13.88 -15.13
C GLU A 431 26.00 -14.11 -16.45
N ASN A 432 25.33 -14.08 -17.60
CA ASN A 432 25.95 -14.34 -18.89
C ASN A 432 27.04 -13.30 -19.24
N GLU A 433 26.95 -12.10 -18.68
CA GLU A 433 27.89 -11.00 -18.91
C GLU A 433 28.93 -10.85 -17.78
N LEU A 434 28.87 -11.70 -16.74
CA LEU A 434 29.79 -11.67 -15.61
C LEU A 434 31.02 -12.54 -15.85
N ASN A 435 32.13 -12.15 -15.26
CA ASN A 435 33.33 -13.01 -15.21
C ASN A 435 33.15 -14.14 -14.17
N ASP A 436 34.08 -15.12 -14.18
CA ASP A 436 33.93 -16.32 -13.33
C ASP A 436 34.00 -16.02 -11.83
N GLN A 437 34.74 -15.01 -11.42
CA GLN A 437 34.82 -14.58 -10.02
C GLN A 437 33.53 -13.87 -9.58
N GLU A 438 33.00 -13.00 -10.41
CA GLU A 438 31.71 -12.32 -10.17
C GLU A 438 30.54 -13.34 -10.11
N LYS A 439 30.55 -14.38 -10.95
CA LYS A 439 29.56 -15.46 -10.90
C LYS A 439 29.58 -16.20 -9.56
N LEU A 440 30.77 -16.51 -9.03
CA LEU A 440 30.90 -17.16 -7.72
C LEU A 440 30.32 -16.29 -6.59
N ILE A 441 30.53 -14.98 -6.65
CA ILE A 441 29.98 -14.03 -5.68
C ILE A 441 28.46 -13.90 -5.84
N ALA A 442 27.96 -13.84 -7.06
CA ALA A 442 26.55 -13.63 -7.36
C ALA A 442 25.68 -14.87 -7.07
N ALA A 443 26.20 -16.10 -7.23
CA ALA A 443 25.43 -17.35 -7.18
C ALA A 443 24.58 -17.51 -5.90
N PRO A 444 25.08 -17.33 -4.66
CA PRO A 444 24.25 -17.46 -3.46
C PRO A 444 23.17 -16.38 -3.38
N LEU A 445 23.47 -15.14 -3.79
CA LEU A 445 22.54 -14.02 -3.80
C LEU A 445 21.43 -14.23 -4.85
N LYS A 446 21.82 -14.71 -6.05
CA LYS A 446 20.87 -15.07 -7.12
C LYS A 446 19.86 -16.10 -6.64
N LYS A 447 20.33 -17.16 -5.96
CA LYS A 447 19.46 -18.22 -5.45
C LYS A 447 18.39 -17.68 -4.51
N GLU A 448 18.77 -16.80 -3.58
CA GLU A 448 17.86 -16.19 -2.62
C GLU A 448 16.87 -15.20 -3.29
N ILE A 449 17.36 -14.35 -4.19
CA ILE A 449 16.51 -13.40 -4.92
C ILE A 449 15.54 -14.16 -5.83
N PHE A 450 16.02 -15.15 -6.57
CA PHE A 450 15.19 -15.97 -7.46
C PHE A 450 14.09 -16.70 -6.70
N SER A 451 14.42 -17.35 -5.59
CA SER A 451 13.45 -18.08 -4.76
C SER A 451 12.31 -17.16 -4.31
N ARG A 452 12.64 -15.97 -3.74
CA ARG A 452 11.65 -15.01 -3.26
C ARG A 452 10.80 -14.42 -4.40
N LEU A 453 11.42 -14.09 -5.53
CA LEU A 453 10.69 -13.62 -6.72
C LEU A 453 9.75 -14.69 -7.27
N ASN A 454 10.18 -15.94 -7.27
CA ASN A 454 9.38 -17.07 -7.76
C ASN A 454 8.14 -17.28 -6.86
N PHE A 455 8.30 -17.20 -5.53
CA PHE A 455 7.14 -17.28 -4.63
C PHE A 455 6.13 -16.16 -4.87
N LEU A 456 6.59 -14.92 -5.10
CA LEU A 456 5.70 -13.82 -5.48
C LEU A 456 4.95 -14.08 -6.80
N ASN A 457 5.61 -14.72 -7.76
CA ASN A 457 4.99 -15.12 -9.02
C ASN A 457 3.97 -16.25 -8.83
N GLU A 458 4.26 -17.25 -8.00
CA GLU A 458 3.37 -18.36 -7.66
C GLU A 458 2.10 -17.92 -6.96
N VAL A 459 2.15 -16.92 -6.08
CA VAL A 459 0.96 -16.33 -5.44
C VAL A 459 0.20 -15.35 -6.34
N GLY A 460 0.55 -15.26 -7.63
CA GLY A 460 -0.18 -14.45 -8.62
C GLY A 460 0.15 -12.96 -8.61
N LEU A 461 1.30 -12.53 -8.06
CA LEU A 461 1.72 -11.13 -7.98
C LEU A 461 2.75 -10.74 -9.04
N ASN A 462 2.82 -11.48 -10.14
CA ASN A 462 3.80 -11.32 -11.23
C ASN A 462 3.78 -9.93 -11.89
N TYR A 463 2.68 -9.20 -11.80
CA TYR A 463 2.49 -7.86 -12.37
C TYR A 463 3.01 -6.72 -11.48
N LEU A 464 3.23 -6.96 -10.19
CA LEU A 464 3.76 -5.96 -9.27
C LEU A 464 5.24 -5.66 -9.54
N SER A 465 5.67 -4.44 -9.18
CA SER A 465 7.08 -4.07 -9.10
C SER A 465 7.58 -4.07 -7.65
N LEU A 466 8.88 -4.32 -7.46
CA LEU A 466 9.49 -4.29 -6.12
C LEU A 466 9.52 -2.87 -5.52
N SER A 467 9.53 -1.83 -6.37
CA SER A 467 9.50 -0.42 -5.96
C SER A 467 8.13 0.05 -5.48
N ARG A 468 7.05 -0.72 -5.72
CA ARG A 468 5.68 -0.33 -5.36
C ARG A 468 5.53 -0.12 -3.85
N LYS A 469 4.98 1.02 -3.46
CA LYS A 469 4.75 1.39 -2.05
C LYS A 469 3.74 0.45 -1.40
N SER A 470 4.02 -0.04 -0.20
CA SER A 470 3.11 -0.92 0.56
C SER A 470 1.75 -0.27 0.84
N SER A 471 1.71 1.05 1.01
CA SER A 471 0.47 1.81 1.22
C SER A 471 -0.48 1.85 0.03
N THR A 472 -0.01 1.49 -1.18
CA THR A 472 -0.81 1.46 -2.42
C THR A 472 -1.32 0.07 -2.78
N LEU A 473 -0.97 -0.93 -1.98
CA LEU A 473 -1.39 -2.31 -2.19
C LEU A 473 -2.83 -2.53 -1.69
N SER A 474 -3.58 -3.36 -2.38
CA SER A 474 -4.84 -3.88 -1.86
C SER A 474 -4.59 -4.82 -0.66
N GLY A 475 -5.63 -5.06 0.13
CA GLY A 475 -5.55 -5.99 1.27
C GLY A 475 -5.06 -7.38 0.86
N GLY A 476 -5.63 -7.93 -0.20
CA GLY A 476 -5.23 -9.24 -0.74
C GLY A 476 -3.80 -9.26 -1.32
N GLU A 477 -3.34 -8.20 -2.02
CA GLU A 477 -1.95 -8.09 -2.47
C GLU A 477 -0.98 -8.10 -1.29
N SER A 478 -1.26 -7.32 -0.26
CA SER A 478 -0.42 -7.24 0.95
C SER A 478 -0.33 -8.58 1.69
N GLN A 479 -1.46 -9.29 1.81
CA GLN A 479 -1.53 -10.59 2.44
C GLN A 479 -0.72 -11.63 1.66
N ARG A 480 -0.84 -11.66 0.32
CA ARG A 480 -0.07 -12.59 -0.53
C ARG A 480 1.43 -12.29 -0.52
N ILE A 481 1.84 -11.02 -0.42
CA ILE A 481 3.26 -10.66 -0.24
C ILE A 481 3.80 -11.24 1.06
N ARG A 482 3.04 -11.16 2.17
CA ARG A 482 3.43 -11.77 3.45
C ARG A 482 3.49 -13.27 3.35
N LEU A 483 2.50 -13.91 2.71
CA LEU A 483 2.49 -15.36 2.47
C LEU A 483 3.75 -15.77 1.71
N ALA A 484 4.08 -15.11 0.61
CA ALA A 484 5.27 -15.38 -0.20
C ALA A 484 6.57 -15.18 0.62
N SER A 485 6.64 -14.15 1.46
CA SER A 485 7.79 -13.90 2.35
C SER A 485 7.97 -15.02 3.39
N GLN A 486 6.87 -15.52 3.97
CA GLN A 486 6.92 -16.61 4.94
C GLN A 486 7.31 -17.95 4.31
N ILE A 487 6.82 -18.25 3.10
CA ILE A 487 7.24 -19.45 2.36
C ILE A 487 8.74 -19.36 2.05
N GLY A 488 9.21 -18.18 1.65
CA GLY A 488 10.63 -17.91 1.38
C GLY A 488 11.55 -18.13 2.58
N SER A 489 11.03 -18.09 3.81
CA SER A 489 11.80 -18.39 5.03
C SER A 489 12.13 -19.86 5.23
N GLY A 490 11.45 -20.78 4.51
CA GLY A 490 11.67 -22.23 4.57
C GLY A 490 11.36 -22.87 5.92
N LEU A 491 10.52 -22.23 6.75
CA LEU A 491 10.14 -22.74 8.08
C LEU A 491 9.31 -24.02 7.94
N THR A 492 9.63 -25.01 8.77
CA THR A 492 8.94 -26.31 8.85
C THR A 492 8.42 -26.56 10.25
N GLY A 493 7.35 -27.37 10.37
CA GLY A 493 6.76 -27.70 11.66
C GLY A 493 6.00 -26.55 12.33
N VAL A 494 5.58 -25.53 11.56
CA VAL A 494 4.86 -24.34 12.01
C VAL A 494 3.37 -24.48 11.71
N THR A 495 2.54 -23.83 12.52
CA THR A 495 1.10 -23.66 12.24
C THR A 495 0.85 -22.29 11.61
N TYR A 496 0.47 -22.25 10.35
CA TYR A 496 0.06 -21.02 9.67
C TYR A 496 -1.44 -20.82 9.81
N VAL A 497 -1.88 -19.63 10.19
CA VAL A 497 -3.29 -19.25 10.26
C VAL A 497 -3.54 -18.09 9.31
N LEU A 498 -4.38 -18.31 8.29
CA LEU A 498 -4.66 -17.35 7.23
C LEU A 498 -6.13 -16.91 7.26
N ASP A 499 -6.37 -15.61 7.02
CA ASP A 499 -7.70 -15.02 6.94
C ASP A 499 -8.05 -14.71 5.49
N GLU A 500 -8.93 -15.49 4.89
CA GLU A 500 -9.48 -15.29 3.54
C GLU A 500 -8.42 -14.95 2.46
N PRO A 501 -7.41 -15.81 2.22
CA PRO A 501 -6.32 -15.48 1.30
C PRO A 501 -6.75 -15.40 -0.18
N SER A 502 -7.95 -15.85 -0.54
CA SER A 502 -8.52 -15.75 -1.90
C SER A 502 -9.05 -14.38 -2.27
N ILE A 503 -9.11 -13.42 -1.31
CA ILE A 503 -9.69 -12.11 -1.52
C ILE A 503 -9.05 -11.36 -2.68
N GLY A 504 -9.91 -10.78 -3.56
CA GLY A 504 -9.49 -9.99 -4.72
C GLY A 504 -8.78 -10.81 -5.80
N LEU A 505 -8.85 -12.14 -5.74
CA LEU A 505 -8.35 -13.02 -6.79
C LEU A 505 -9.42 -13.30 -7.85
N HIS A 506 -8.97 -13.28 -9.09
CA HIS A 506 -9.72 -13.89 -10.18
C HIS A 506 -9.66 -15.41 -10.04
N GLN A 507 -10.71 -16.15 -10.45
CA GLN A 507 -10.77 -17.61 -10.35
C GLN A 507 -9.56 -18.33 -10.97
N ARG A 508 -8.97 -17.76 -12.02
CA ARG A 508 -7.73 -18.25 -12.62
C ARG A 508 -6.55 -18.29 -11.62
N ASP A 509 -6.48 -17.31 -10.74
CA ASP A 509 -5.36 -17.16 -9.82
C ASP A 509 -5.59 -17.93 -8.50
N ASN A 510 -6.84 -18.33 -8.18
CA ASN A 510 -7.16 -19.20 -7.04
C ASN A 510 -6.41 -20.53 -7.09
N GLN A 511 -6.30 -21.14 -8.26
CA GLN A 511 -5.58 -22.41 -8.39
C GLN A 511 -4.09 -22.31 -8.04
N LYS A 512 -3.47 -21.17 -8.35
CA LYS A 512 -2.07 -20.91 -7.96
C LYS A 512 -1.94 -20.79 -6.44
N LEU A 513 -2.86 -20.07 -5.82
CA LEU A 513 -2.90 -19.94 -4.36
C LEU A 513 -3.08 -21.31 -3.69
N ILE A 514 -4.02 -22.14 -4.15
CA ILE A 514 -4.25 -23.50 -3.64
C ILE A 514 -2.97 -24.34 -3.74
N ASN A 515 -2.29 -24.31 -4.89
CA ASN A 515 -1.04 -25.03 -5.07
C ASN A 515 0.05 -24.53 -4.10
N THR A 516 0.13 -23.22 -3.89
CA THR A 516 1.05 -22.60 -2.93
C THR A 516 0.78 -23.06 -1.49
N LEU A 517 -0.49 -23.11 -1.08
CA LEU A 517 -0.88 -23.60 0.25
C LEU A 517 -0.56 -25.09 0.43
N LYS A 518 -0.77 -25.89 -0.62
CA LYS A 518 -0.39 -27.32 -0.62
C LYS A 518 1.12 -27.51 -0.53
N ASN A 519 1.90 -26.73 -1.28
CA ASN A 519 3.37 -26.77 -1.20
C ASN A 519 3.84 -26.42 0.24
N LEU A 520 3.25 -25.40 0.86
CA LEU A 520 3.56 -25.00 2.25
C LEU A 520 3.22 -26.12 3.25
N ARG A 521 2.09 -26.82 3.06
CA ARG A 521 1.70 -28.01 3.83
C ARG A 521 2.71 -29.14 3.65
N ASP A 522 3.11 -29.41 2.41
CA ASP A 522 3.99 -30.52 2.06
C ASP A 522 5.42 -30.35 2.59
N LEU A 523 5.80 -29.13 2.96
CA LEU A 523 7.01 -28.84 3.77
C LEU A 523 6.89 -29.29 5.25
N GLY A 524 5.77 -29.92 5.66
CA GLY A 524 5.56 -30.37 7.03
C GLY A 524 4.90 -29.33 7.95
N ASN A 525 4.16 -28.37 7.38
CA ASN A 525 3.43 -27.35 8.13
C ASN A 525 1.94 -27.67 8.24
N THR A 526 1.31 -27.19 9.31
CA THR A 526 -0.14 -27.21 9.47
C THR A 526 -0.70 -25.88 8.97
N ILE A 527 -1.64 -25.92 8.02
CA ILE A 527 -2.22 -24.72 7.42
C ILE A 527 -3.69 -24.63 7.84
N ILE A 528 -4.04 -23.60 8.59
CA ILE A 528 -5.43 -23.31 9.00
C ILE A 528 -5.89 -22.09 8.21
N VAL A 529 -6.94 -22.22 7.41
CA VAL A 529 -7.46 -21.15 6.55
C VAL A 529 -8.91 -20.87 6.93
N VAL A 530 -9.24 -19.63 7.24
CA VAL A 530 -10.63 -19.17 7.30
C VAL A 530 -11.03 -18.80 5.89
N GLU A 531 -12.03 -19.49 5.30
CA GLU A 531 -12.39 -19.30 3.90
C GLU A 531 -13.86 -19.56 3.58
N HIS A 532 -14.27 -18.91 2.45
CA HIS A 532 -15.62 -19.02 1.88
C HIS A 532 -15.60 -19.45 0.40
N ASP A 533 -14.42 -19.47 -0.23
CA ASP A 533 -14.27 -19.86 -1.63
C ASP A 533 -14.49 -21.38 -1.79
N GLU A 534 -15.35 -21.74 -2.74
CA GLU A 534 -15.75 -23.13 -2.97
C GLU A 534 -14.58 -24.00 -3.41
N ASP A 535 -13.67 -23.47 -4.25
CA ASP A 535 -12.52 -24.24 -4.75
C ASP A 535 -11.55 -24.59 -3.63
N ILE A 536 -11.30 -23.65 -2.71
CA ILE A 536 -10.41 -23.89 -1.55
C ILE A 536 -11.05 -24.88 -0.58
N ILE A 537 -12.38 -24.79 -0.34
CA ILE A 537 -13.12 -25.73 0.52
C ILE A 537 -13.05 -27.14 -0.06
N ARG A 538 -13.18 -27.30 -1.39
CA ARG A 538 -13.12 -28.60 -2.07
C ARG A 538 -11.74 -29.26 -2.01
N GLU A 539 -10.69 -28.44 -2.06
CA GLU A 539 -9.29 -28.88 -2.10
C GLU A 539 -8.66 -29.06 -0.71
N ALA A 540 -9.43 -28.79 0.36
CA ALA A 540 -9.00 -28.95 1.74
C ALA A 540 -8.87 -30.44 2.14
N ASP A 541 -7.82 -30.75 2.91
CA ASP A 541 -7.66 -32.09 3.52
C ASP A 541 -8.68 -32.31 4.66
N TYR A 542 -9.04 -31.21 5.36
CA TYR A 542 -9.98 -31.24 6.48
C TYR A 542 -10.78 -29.93 6.54
N VAL A 543 -12.07 -30.03 6.73
CA VAL A 543 -12.96 -28.88 6.80
C VAL A 543 -13.68 -28.83 8.14
N VAL A 544 -13.82 -27.64 8.72
CA VAL A 544 -14.59 -27.37 9.93
C VAL A 544 -15.64 -26.33 9.59
N ASP A 545 -16.92 -26.71 9.66
CA ASP A 545 -18.04 -25.80 9.43
C ASP A 545 -18.62 -25.33 10.76
N ILE A 546 -18.60 -23.99 10.98
CA ILE A 546 -19.05 -23.34 12.22
C ILE A 546 -20.37 -22.60 11.94
N GLY A 547 -21.37 -22.88 12.77
CA GLY A 547 -22.73 -22.30 12.62
C GLY A 547 -23.58 -22.57 13.85
N LYS A 548 -24.94 -22.79 13.67
CA LYS A 548 -25.71 -22.71 12.39
C LYS A 548 -25.88 -21.29 11.84
N HIS A 549 -25.92 -20.29 12.73
CA HIS A 549 -26.19 -18.88 12.44
C HIS A 549 -25.03 -17.99 12.91
N ALA A 550 -25.23 -16.69 12.85
CA ALA A 550 -24.27 -15.70 13.31
C ALA A 550 -24.47 -15.30 14.78
N GLY A 551 -23.48 -14.65 15.38
CA GLY A 551 -23.54 -14.07 16.73
C GLY A 551 -23.85 -15.09 17.82
N ILE A 552 -24.77 -14.77 18.71
CA ILE A 552 -25.16 -15.61 19.85
C ILE A 552 -25.71 -16.99 19.39
N ASN A 553 -26.32 -17.06 18.22
CA ASN A 553 -26.87 -18.28 17.63
C ASN A 553 -25.84 -19.10 16.85
N GLY A 554 -24.61 -18.57 16.70
CA GLY A 554 -23.47 -19.26 16.12
C GLY A 554 -22.61 -19.98 17.15
N GLY A 555 -21.33 -20.17 16.86
CA GLY A 555 -20.31 -20.64 17.79
C GLY A 555 -20.32 -22.14 18.08
N SER A 556 -21.00 -22.95 17.28
CA SER A 556 -21.01 -24.41 17.42
C SER A 556 -20.42 -25.06 16.16
N ILE A 557 -19.74 -26.20 16.32
CA ILE A 557 -19.34 -27.02 15.16
C ILE A 557 -20.56 -27.72 14.61
N VAL A 558 -20.88 -27.44 13.34
CA VAL A 558 -21.99 -28.06 12.62
C VAL A 558 -21.54 -29.36 11.98
N ALA A 559 -20.35 -29.33 11.37
CA ALA A 559 -19.75 -30.49 10.75
C ALA A 559 -18.21 -30.35 10.74
N ASN A 560 -17.49 -31.46 10.83
CA ASN A 560 -16.05 -31.52 10.70
C ASN A 560 -15.57 -32.83 10.10
N GLY A 561 -14.51 -32.80 9.32
CA GLY A 561 -13.90 -33.96 8.69
C GLY A 561 -13.42 -33.68 7.26
N GLU A 562 -13.19 -34.72 6.48
CA GLU A 562 -12.90 -34.65 5.06
C GLU A 562 -14.05 -34.01 4.29
N PHE A 563 -13.76 -33.38 3.15
CA PHE A 563 -14.76 -32.67 2.34
C PHE A 563 -16.03 -33.48 2.04
N ASN A 564 -15.87 -34.77 1.66
CA ASN A 564 -17.02 -35.63 1.38
C ASN A 564 -17.94 -35.85 2.59
N LYS A 565 -17.39 -35.89 3.81
CA LYS A 565 -18.17 -35.96 5.05
C LYS A 565 -18.97 -34.69 5.29
N ILE A 566 -18.36 -33.53 5.02
CA ILE A 566 -19.04 -32.24 5.14
C ILE A 566 -20.16 -32.14 4.12
N LEU A 567 -19.89 -32.52 2.88
CA LEU A 567 -20.86 -32.47 1.77
C LEU A 567 -22.14 -33.26 2.12
N ASN A 568 -22.04 -34.35 2.86
CA ASN A 568 -23.18 -35.16 3.27
C ASN A 568 -23.90 -34.67 4.54
N SER A 569 -23.40 -33.60 5.20
CA SER A 569 -24.05 -33.07 6.41
C SER A 569 -25.36 -32.37 6.06
N LYS A 570 -26.44 -32.77 6.73
CA LYS A 570 -27.78 -32.17 6.57
C LYS A 570 -27.92 -30.81 7.29
N ASP A 571 -27.12 -30.59 8.32
CA ASP A 571 -27.16 -29.39 9.16
C ASP A 571 -26.27 -28.27 8.64
N SER A 572 -25.34 -28.57 7.72
CA SER A 572 -24.41 -27.59 7.13
C SER A 572 -25.08 -26.76 6.03
N LEU A 573 -25.14 -25.46 6.28
CA LEU A 573 -25.61 -24.49 5.29
C LEU A 573 -24.64 -24.40 4.11
N THR A 574 -23.34 -24.45 4.39
CA THR A 574 -22.27 -24.52 3.38
C THR A 574 -22.45 -25.72 2.46
N SER A 575 -22.67 -26.91 3.02
CA SER A 575 -22.97 -28.12 2.25
C SER A 575 -24.22 -27.96 1.37
N SER A 576 -25.28 -27.37 1.90
CA SER A 576 -26.53 -27.19 1.21
C SER A 576 -26.38 -26.29 -0.02
N TYR A 577 -25.55 -25.25 0.05
CA TYR A 577 -25.21 -24.38 -1.09
C TYR A 577 -24.32 -25.08 -2.12
N ILE A 578 -23.27 -25.80 -1.68
CA ILE A 578 -22.34 -26.51 -2.56
C ILE A 578 -23.05 -27.63 -3.34
N ARG A 579 -24.03 -28.31 -2.69
CA ARG A 579 -24.86 -29.32 -3.34
C ARG A 579 -26.00 -28.78 -4.20
N GLY A 580 -26.20 -27.46 -4.20
CA GLY A 580 -27.33 -26.85 -4.92
C GLY A 580 -28.70 -27.08 -4.31
N LEU A 581 -28.82 -27.61 -3.08
CA LEU A 581 -30.09 -27.79 -2.37
C LEU A 581 -30.74 -26.45 -2.01
N ILE A 582 -29.93 -25.42 -1.79
CA ILE A 582 -30.33 -24.03 -1.63
C ILE A 582 -29.93 -23.28 -2.88
N GLY A 583 -30.89 -22.77 -3.63
CA GLY A 583 -30.65 -22.02 -4.86
C GLY A 583 -29.88 -20.73 -4.61
N ARG A 584 -28.87 -20.47 -5.44
CA ARG A 584 -28.19 -19.19 -5.53
C ARG A 584 -29.16 -18.10 -6.00
N TYR A 585 -28.76 -16.82 -5.93
CA TYR A 585 -29.63 -15.75 -6.45
C TYR A 585 -29.84 -15.93 -7.97
N PRO A 586 -31.08 -15.98 -8.45
CA PRO A 586 -31.37 -16.24 -9.87
C PRO A 586 -30.95 -15.03 -10.72
N PRO A 587 -30.45 -15.21 -11.95
CA PRO A 587 -30.17 -14.12 -12.86
C PRO A 587 -31.45 -13.36 -13.21
N THR A 588 -31.56 -12.14 -12.72
CA THR A 588 -32.68 -11.23 -13.02
C THR A 588 -32.32 -10.36 -14.21
N LEU A 589 -32.74 -10.77 -15.40
CA LEU A 589 -32.54 -9.97 -16.60
C LEU A 589 -33.54 -8.80 -16.61
N ASN A 590 -33.01 -7.58 -16.37
CA ASN A 590 -33.79 -6.37 -16.64
C ASN A 590 -33.92 -6.21 -18.17
N LYS A 591 -35.07 -6.57 -18.71
CA LYS A 591 -35.33 -6.70 -20.17
C LYS A 591 -35.30 -5.38 -20.94
N ASN A 592 -35.44 -4.24 -20.26
CA ASN A 592 -35.50 -2.94 -20.93
C ASN A 592 -34.08 -2.47 -21.31
N PRO A 593 -33.80 -2.18 -22.59
CA PRO A 593 -32.53 -1.58 -22.98
C PRO A 593 -32.40 -0.18 -22.36
N SER A 594 -31.25 0.13 -21.77
CA SER A 594 -30.98 1.49 -21.35
C SER A 594 -30.79 2.38 -22.57
N LYS A 595 -31.49 3.52 -22.58
CA LYS A 595 -31.29 4.55 -23.62
C LYS A 595 -30.23 5.58 -23.23
N GLN A 596 -29.80 5.60 -21.99
CA GLN A 596 -28.86 6.57 -21.44
C GLN A 596 -27.59 5.88 -20.95
N PHE A 597 -26.46 6.52 -21.17
CA PHE A 597 -25.13 5.99 -20.82
C PHE A 597 -24.29 7.09 -20.20
N ILE A 598 -23.36 6.72 -19.30
CA ILE A 598 -22.17 7.50 -19.03
C ILE A 598 -21.07 6.92 -19.94
N GLU A 599 -20.37 7.78 -20.69
CA GLU A 599 -19.29 7.39 -21.57
C GLU A 599 -18.00 8.08 -21.14
N ILE A 600 -16.95 7.32 -20.86
CA ILE A 600 -15.59 7.81 -20.69
C ILE A 600 -14.84 7.58 -21.99
N LYS A 601 -14.06 8.58 -22.42
CA LYS A 601 -13.22 8.50 -23.61
C LYS A 601 -11.76 8.61 -23.26
N LYS A 602 -10.96 7.68 -23.81
CA LYS A 602 -9.50 7.63 -23.71
C LYS A 602 -8.97 7.83 -22.28
N ALA A 603 -9.48 7.05 -21.35
CA ALA A 603 -8.91 6.97 -20.02
C ALA A 603 -7.49 6.38 -20.12
N ASN A 604 -6.50 7.16 -19.66
CA ASN A 604 -5.08 6.83 -19.74
C ASN A 604 -4.42 7.15 -18.41
N GLY A 605 -4.49 6.22 -17.49
CA GLY A 605 -3.88 6.33 -16.18
C GLY A 605 -3.32 5.00 -15.72
N ASN A 606 -2.22 4.99 -15.02
CA ASN A 606 -1.51 3.80 -14.58
C ASN A 606 -1.27 2.84 -15.77
N ASN A 607 -1.96 1.70 -15.80
CA ASN A 607 -1.82 0.72 -16.90
C ASN A 607 -2.93 0.81 -17.96
N LEU A 608 -3.89 1.73 -17.87
CA LEU A 608 -4.95 1.89 -18.87
C LEU A 608 -4.38 2.40 -20.21
N LYS A 609 -4.87 1.85 -21.32
CA LYS A 609 -4.39 2.13 -22.69
C LYS A 609 -5.49 2.81 -23.49
N ASP A 610 -5.67 4.12 -23.28
CA ASP A 610 -6.66 4.96 -23.99
C ASP A 610 -8.07 4.33 -24.02
N VAL A 611 -8.51 3.83 -22.86
CA VAL A 611 -9.74 3.07 -22.72
C VAL A 611 -10.96 3.98 -22.92
N SER A 612 -11.84 3.59 -23.86
CA SER A 612 -13.16 4.19 -24.04
C SER A 612 -14.25 3.16 -23.71
N VAL A 613 -15.19 3.51 -22.83
CA VAL A 613 -16.17 2.57 -22.29
C VAL A 613 -17.50 3.25 -21.98
N LYS A 614 -18.62 2.50 -22.16
CA LYS A 614 -19.98 2.96 -21.90
C LYS A 614 -20.59 2.22 -20.70
N PHE A 615 -21.15 2.97 -19.78
CA PHE A 615 -21.87 2.47 -18.61
C PHE A 615 -23.36 2.72 -18.78
N PRO A 616 -24.19 1.70 -19.09
CA PRO A 616 -25.62 1.88 -19.25
C PRO A 616 -26.28 2.24 -17.91
N LEU A 617 -27.10 3.30 -17.89
CA LEU A 617 -27.78 3.75 -16.68
C LEU A 617 -28.96 2.85 -16.30
N SER A 618 -29.32 2.87 -15.00
CA SER A 618 -30.42 2.06 -14.42
C SER A 618 -30.18 0.55 -14.60
N LYS A 619 -28.92 0.12 -14.48
CA LYS A 619 -28.47 -1.27 -14.64
C LYS A 619 -27.54 -1.69 -13.49
N PHE A 620 -27.49 -3.01 -13.29
CA PHE A 620 -26.48 -3.66 -12.47
C PHE A 620 -25.29 -4.02 -13.35
N ILE A 621 -24.17 -3.32 -13.15
CA ILE A 621 -22.96 -3.42 -13.98
C ILE A 621 -21.86 -4.03 -13.16
N THR A 622 -21.25 -5.10 -13.66
CA THR A 622 -20.05 -5.69 -13.02
C THR A 622 -18.81 -5.40 -13.84
N ILE A 623 -17.78 -4.90 -13.16
CA ILE A 623 -16.44 -4.70 -13.69
C ILE A 623 -15.59 -5.86 -13.24
N THR A 624 -15.13 -6.66 -14.17
CA THR A 624 -14.37 -7.89 -13.89
C THR A 624 -13.06 -7.94 -14.69
N GLY A 625 -12.29 -8.99 -14.53
CA GLY A 625 -11.00 -9.18 -15.14
C GLY A 625 -9.93 -9.61 -14.16
N VAL A 626 -8.78 -10.04 -14.63
CA VAL A 626 -7.68 -10.55 -13.80
C VAL A 626 -7.16 -9.50 -12.81
N SER A 627 -6.50 -9.94 -11.73
CA SER A 627 -5.90 -9.03 -10.74
C SER A 627 -4.87 -8.11 -11.41
N GLY A 628 -4.89 -6.80 -11.06
CA GLY A 628 -4.01 -5.80 -11.67
C GLY A 628 -4.35 -5.38 -13.10
N SER A 629 -5.51 -5.76 -13.67
CA SER A 629 -5.92 -5.39 -15.03
C SER A 629 -6.33 -3.93 -15.23
N GLY A 630 -6.46 -3.14 -14.14
CA GLY A 630 -6.83 -1.71 -14.20
C GLY A 630 -8.26 -1.40 -13.79
N LYS A 631 -9.01 -2.33 -13.19
CA LYS A 631 -10.40 -2.14 -12.73
C LYS A 631 -10.57 -0.95 -11.80
N SER A 632 -9.83 -0.91 -10.69
CA SER A 632 -9.91 0.18 -9.71
C SER A 632 -9.42 1.51 -10.29
N THR A 633 -8.43 1.48 -11.19
CA THR A 633 -7.94 2.64 -11.93
C THR A 633 -9.05 3.26 -12.78
N LEU A 634 -9.80 2.44 -13.53
CA LEU A 634 -10.91 2.91 -14.38
C LEU A 634 -12.07 3.45 -13.55
N ILE A 635 -12.46 2.73 -12.49
CA ILE A 635 -13.69 3.02 -11.74
C ILE A 635 -13.43 4.01 -10.59
N ASN A 636 -12.50 3.70 -9.67
CA ASN A 636 -12.30 4.50 -8.47
C ASN A 636 -11.49 5.78 -8.74
N GLU A 637 -10.42 5.67 -9.56
CA GLU A 637 -9.50 6.78 -9.77
C GLU A 637 -9.90 7.66 -10.97
N THR A 638 -10.65 7.13 -11.96
CA THR A 638 -11.10 7.88 -13.14
C THR A 638 -12.59 8.21 -13.07
N LEU A 639 -13.50 7.22 -13.16
CA LEU A 639 -14.95 7.44 -13.22
C LEU A 639 -15.48 8.16 -11.98
N TYR A 640 -15.17 7.65 -10.78
CA TYR A 640 -15.65 8.25 -9.53
C TYR A 640 -15.12 9.66 -9.35
N GLY A 641 -13.81 9.89 -9.57
CA GLY A 641 -13.20 11.21 -9.47
C GLY A 641 -13.85 12.22 -10.44
N ALA A 642 -13.98 11.84 -11.73
CA ALA A 642 -14.56 12.69 -12.75
C ALA A 642 -16.03 13.03 -12.49
N THR A 643 -16.84 12.03 -12.10
CA THR A 643 -18.28 12.24 -11.77
C THR A 643 -18.45 13.08 -10.50
N ASN A 644 -17.62 12.84 -9.47
CA ASN A 644 -17.67 13.60 -8.21
C ASN A 644 -17.33 15.08 -8.44
N ASN A 645 -16.27 15.35 -9.21
CA ASN A 645 -15.86 16.71 -9.53
C ASN A 645 -16.95 17.47 -10.28
N ARG A 646 -17.61 16.82 -11.26
CA ARG A 646 -18.65 17.45 -12.08
C ARG A 646 -19.96 17.69 -11.32
N ILE A 647 -20.39 16.74 -10.45
CA ILE A 647 -21.67 16.83 -9.72
C ILE A 647 -21.57 17.78 -8.52
N TYR A 648 -20.44 17.72 -7.76
CA TYR A 648 -20.31 18.44 -6.49
C TYR A 648 -19.38 19.64 -6.56
N GLU A 649 -18.88 19.98 -7.76
CA GLU A 649 -17.92 21.06 -7.97
C GLU A 649 -16.69 20.95 -7.01
N LYS A 650 -16.32 19.70 -6.72
CA LYS A 650 -15.17 19.39 -5.87
C LYS A 650 -13.95 19.12 -6.72
N ILE A 651 -12.77 19.30 -6.13
CA ILE A 651 -11.51 18.99 -6.79
C ILE A 651 -10.92 17.74 -6.11
N ILE A 652 -11.31 16.57 -6.64
CA ILE A 652 -10.66 15.30 -6.31
C ILE A 652 -9.71 14.98 -7.46
N LYS A 653 -8.49 14.56 -7.13
CA LYS A 653 -7.52 14.13 -8.13
C LYS A 653 -8.11 13.00 -8.98
N THR A 654 -8.14 13.18 -10.28
CA THR A 654 -8.56 12.17 -11.26
C THR A 654 -7.38 11.79 -12.14
N LEU A 655 -7.35 10.55 -12.59
CA LEU A 655 -6.41 10.13 -13.61
C LEU A 655 -6.81 10.71 -14.98
N PRO A 656 -5.86 10.84 -15.93
CA PRO A 656 -6.12 11.46 -17.23
C PRO A 656 -7.20 10.74 -18.04
N TYR A 657 -8.09 11.51 -18.64
CA TYR A 657 -9.09 11.07 -19.62
C TYR A 657 -9.36 12.22 -20.59
N GLU A 658 -9.84 11.93 -21.81
CA GLU A 658 -10.13 12.97 -22.80
C GLU A 658 -11.46 13.66 -22.52
N ASP A 659 -12.54 12.90 -22.32
CA ASP A 659 -13.89 13.43 -22.14
C ASP A 659 -14.78 12.46 -21.36
N ILE A 660 -15.82 12.99 -20.69
CA ILE A 660 -16.85 12.23 -20.05
C ILE A 660 -18.23 12.81 -20.35
N LYS A 661 -19.15 11.98 -20.85
CA LYS A 661 -20.50 12.35 -21.26
C LYS A 661 -21.55 11.62 -20.46
N GLY A 662 -22.78 12.20 -20.38
CA GLY A 662 -23.92 11.55 -19.75
C GLY A 662 -24.03 11.76 -18.26
N ILE A 663 -23.15 12.56 -17.62
CA ILE A 663 -23.19 12.84 -16.18
C ILE A 663 -24.45 13.61 -15.79
N GLU A 664 -25.01 14.42 -16.70
CA GLU A 664 -26.26 15.17 -16.51
C GLU A 664 -27.47 14.28 -16.19
N ASN A 665 -27.39 12.99 -16.47
CA ASN A 665 -28.43 12.01 -16.16
C ASN A 665 -28.39 11.46 -14.73
N ILE A 666 -27.36 11.83 -13.97
CA ILE A 666 -27.20 11.43 -12.55
C ILE A 666 -27.15 12.67 -11.66
N ASP A 667 -27.76 12.54 -10.47
CA ASP A 667 -27.84 13.62 -9.47
C ASP A 667 -26.87 13.40 -8.31
N LYS A 668 -26.39 12.18 -8.12
CA LYS A 668 -25.55 11.80 -7.00
C LYS A 668 -24.63 10.62 -7.34
N VAL A 669 -23.39 10.66 -6.87
CA VAL A 669 -22.47 9.53 -6.88
C VAL A 669 -22.08 9.13 -5.47
N ILE A 670 -22.07 7.83 -5.19
CA ILE A 670 -21.74 7.26 -3.88
C ILE A 670 -20.73 6.14 -4.09
N ASN A 671 -19.55 6.32 -3.50
CA ASN A 671 -18.53 5.27 -3.46
C ASN A 671 -18.58 4.55 -2.10
N ILE A 672 -18.72 3.23 -2.14
CA ILE A 672 -18.81 2.36 -0.97
C ILE A 672 -17.59 1.42 -1.02
N ASP A 673 -16.52 1.84 -0.35
CA ASP A 673 -15.26 1.12 -0.23
C ASP A 673 -15.16 0.36 1.11
N GLN A 674 -14.11 -0.45 1.27
CA GLN A 674 -13.83 -1.23 2.48
C GLN A 674 -13.17 -0.41 3.61
N SER A 675 -13.00 0.89 3.44
CA SER A 675 -12.39 1.73 4.48
C SER A 675 -13.23 1.76 5.77
N PRO A 676 -12.60 1.85 6.94
CA PRO A 676 -13.33 1.89 8.22
C PRO A 676 -14.34 3.04 8.29
N ILE A 677 -15.47 2.83 8.97
CA ILE A 677 -16.49 3.87 9.20
C ILE A 677 -16.05 4.95 10.20
N GLY A 678 -14.87 4.80 10.77
CA GLY A 678 -14.22 5.76 11.64
C GLY A 678 -12.89 5.24 12.18
N ARG A 679 -12.05 6.16 12.66
CA ARG A 679 -10.67 5.85 13.09
C ARG A 679 -10.51 5.79 14.62
N THR A 680 -11.58 6.05 15.37
CA THR A 680 -11.55 6.11 16.84
C THR A 680 -12.48 5.08 17.46
N PRO A 681 -12.23 4.60 18.68
CA PRO A 681 -13.15 3.71 19.40
C PRO A 681 -14.56 4.29 19.64
N ARG A 682 -14.75 5.60 19.49
CA ARG A 682 -16.04 6.29 19.60
C ARG A 682 -16.93 6.11 18.37
N SER A 683 -16.32 5.84 17.20
CA SER A 683 -17.08 5.55 15.99
C SER A 683 -17.68 4.15 16.08
N ASN A 684 -18.98 4.02 15.82
CA ASN A 684 -19.71 2.75 15.86
C ASN A 684 -20.87 2.76 14.86
N PRO A 685 -21.48 1.60 14.56
CA PRO A 685 -22.61 1.50 13.63
C PRO A 685 -23.75 2.47 13.97
N ALA A 686 -24.16 2.59 15.26
CA ALA A 686 -25.25 3.45 15.67
C ALA A 686 -25.01 4.94 15.36
N THR A 687 -23.78 5.43 15.57
CA THR A 687 -23.41 6.82 15.25
C THR A 687 -23.32 7.03 13.74
N TYR A 688 -22.76 6.09 13.00
CA TYR A 688 -22.53 6.22 11.56
C TYR A 688 -23.84 6.25 10.74
N VAL A 689 -24.79 5.36 11.03
CA VAL A 689 -26.10 5.35 10.35
C VAL A 689 -27.08 6.40 10.91
N GLY A 690 -26.65 7.15 11.93
CA GLY A 690 -27.48 8.15 12.58
C GLY A 690 -28.62 7.55 13.43
N LEU A 691 -28.46 6.32 13.89
CA LEU A 691 -29.37 5.62 14.80
C LEU A 691 -29.28 6.17 16.23
N PHE A 692 -28.11 6.63 16.64
CA PHE A 692 -27.85 7.03 18.03
C PHE A 692 -28.57 8.32 18.42
N THR A 693 -28.87 9.22 17.50
CA THR A 693 -29.57 10.49 17.79
C THR A 693 -31.01 10.23 18.28
N PRO A 694 -31.88 9.50 17.57
CA PRO A 694 -33.24 9.19 18.08
C PRO A 694 -33.22 8.35 19.37
N ILE A 695 -32.21 7.49 19.58
CA ILE A 695 -32.07 6.75 20.86
C ILE A 695 -31.80 7.71 22.01
N ARG A 696 -30.91 8.69 21.85
CA ARG A 696 -30.60 9.70 22.89
C ARG A 696 -31.82 10.58 23.18
N GLU A 697 -32.56 10.98 22.17
CA GLU A 697 -33.81 11.73 22.33
C GLU A 697 -34.86 10.92 23.06
N TRP A 698 -34.97 9.62 22.75
CA TRP A 698 -35.84 8.69 23.48
C TRP A 698 -35.52 8.64 24.97
N PHE A 699 -34.23 8.44 25.33
CA PHE A 699 -33.80 8.43 26.74
C PHE A 699 -34.02 9.76 27.46
N ALA A 700 -33.79 10.88 26.81
CA ALA A 700 -34.03 12.20 27.37
C ALA A 700 -35.53 12.49 27.66
N ASN A 701 -36.42 11.83 26.94
CA ASN A 701 -37.86 11.95 27.11
C ASN A 701 -38.45 11.04 28.17
N LEU A 702 -37.65 10.12 28.74
CA LEU A 702 -38.13 9.28 29.86
C LEU A 702 -38.44 10.12 31.08
N PRO A 703 -39.47 9.74 31.88
CA PRO A 703 -39.89 10.49 33.06
C PRO A 703 -38.75 10.79 34.04
N GLU A 704 -37.91 9.77 34.33
CA GLU A 704 -36.78 9.92 35.27
C GLU A 704 -35.72 10.88 34.72
N ALA A 705 -35.47 10.89 33.43
CA ALA A 705 -34.52 11.79 32.79
C ALA A 705 -35.03 13.24 32.81
N LYS A 706 -36.33 13.44 32.60
CA LYS A 706 -36.99 14.75 32.69
C LYS A 706 -36.96 15.33 34.12
N VAL A 707 -37.22 14.52 35.13
CA VAL A 707 -37.14 14.92 36.54
C VAL A 707 -35.71 15.37 36.90
N LYS A 708 -34.69 14.71 36.38
CA LYS A 708 -33.27 15.07 36.58
C LYS A 708 -32.79 16.19 35.64
N GLY A 709 -33.62 16.72 34.76
CA GLY A 709 -33.27 17.78 33.79
C GLY A 709 -32.27 17.30 32.71
N PHE A 710 -32.20 16.00 32.41
CA PHE A 710 -31.25 15.44 31.47
C PHE A 710 -31.70 15.68 30.03
N LYS A 711 -30.88 16.42 29.28
CA LYS A 711 -31.05 16.70 27.84
C LYS A 711 -30.41 15.57 26.98
N PRO A 712 -30.71 15.46 25.68
CA PRO A 712 -30.12 14.46 24.79
C PRO A 712 -28.59 14.41 24.77
N GLY A 713 -27.93 15.56 25.04
CA GLY A 713 -26.47 15.65 25.17
C GLY A 713 -25.90 14.82 26.34
N ARG A 714 -26.68 14.64 27.43
CA ARG A 714 -26.30 13.82 28.60
C ARG A 714 -26.05 12.36 28.22
N PHE A 715 -26.79 11.86 27.25
CA PHE A 715 -26.72 10.48 26.73
C PHE A 715 -25.71 10.31 25.58
N SER A 716 -24.85 11.33 25.34
CA SER A 716 -23.76 11.27 24.38
C SER A 716 -22.44 10.96 25.07
N PHE A 717 -21.75 9.92 24.63
CA PHE A 717 -20.40 9.62 25.11
C PHE A 717 -19.32 10.57 24.52
N ASN A 718 -19.68 11.45 23.59
CA ASN A 718 -18.77 12.45 23.00
C ASN A 718 -18.82 13.79 23.73
N VAL A 719 -19.84 14.03 24.56
CA VAL A 719 -20.09 15.32 25.22
C VAL A 719 -19.83 15.22 26.73
N LYS A 720 -19.19 16.22 27.32
CA LYS A 720 -18.99 16.32 28.77
C LYS A 720 -20.33 16.33 29.53
N GLY A 721 -20.30 15.78 30.73
CA GLY A 721 -21.44 15.78 31.65
C GLY A 721 -22.08 14.40 31.81
N GLY A 722 -22.27 13.60 30.77
CA GLY A 722 -22.81 12.25 30.84
C GLY A 722 -21.82 11.12 30.64
N ARG A 723 -20.71 11.41 29.98
CA ARG A 723 -19.64 10.45 29.69
C ARG A 723 -18.77 10.18 30.94
N CYS A 724 -18.07 9.09 30.95
CA CYS A 724 -16.98 8.84 31.87
C CYS A 724 -15.81 9.77 31.55
N GLU A 725 -15.41 10.63 32.43
CA GLU A 725 -14.34 11.61 32.18
C GLU A 725 -12.94 10.96 32.24
N SER A 726 -12.77 9.82 32.92
CA SER A 726 -11.48 9.09 32.96
C SER A 726 -11.05 8.50 31.61
N CYS A 727 -11.99 8.03 30.79
CA CYS A 727 -11.74 7.53 29.42
C CYS A 727 -12.36 8.44 28.36
N GLU A 728 -12.88 9.60 28.75
CA GLU A 728 -13.53 10.57 27.88
C GLU A 728 -14.65 9.99 26.98
N GLY A 729 -15.27 8.90 27.41
CA GLY A 729 -16.34 8.18 26.69
C GLY A 729 -15.85 7.11 25.72
N ASP A 730 -14.55 6.83 25.65
CA ASP A 730 -14.01 5.74 24.80
C ASP A 730 -14.35 4.36 25.37
N GLY A 731 -14.51 4.25 26.68
CA GLY A 731 -14.65 2.97 27.40
C GLY A 731 -13.33 2.22 27.56
N LEU A 732 -12.31 2.64 26.85
CA LEU A 732 -10.95 2.10 26.83
C LEU A 732 -9.95 3.20 27.16
N LYS A 733 -8.82 2.86 27.76
CA LYS A 733 -7.65 3.72 27.88
C LYS A 733 -6.58 3.27 26.90
N LYS A 734 -6.09 4.19 26.09
CA LYS A 734 -4.95 3.97 25.22
C LYS A 734 -3.67 4.12 26.04
N ILE A 735 -2.87 3.08 26.12
CA ILE A 735 -1.53 3.10 26.70
C ILE A 735 -0.54 3.14 25.53
N GLU A 736 0.21 4.24 25.42
CA GLU A 736 1.23 4.37 24.40
C GLU A 736 2.50 3.62 24.82
N MET A 737 2.94 2.72 23.97
CA MET A 737 4.15 1.92 24.14
C MET A 737 5.18 2.45 23.16
N HIS A 738 6.18 3.23 23.61
CA HIS A 738 7.11 4.02 22.80
C HIS A 738 7.61 3.38 21.48
N PHE A 739 7.87 2.08 21.48
CA PHE A 739 8.36 1.34 20.29
C PHE A 739 7.38 0.28 19.76
N LEU A 740 6.24 0.09 20.45
CA LEU A 740 5.23 -0.92 20.15
C LEU A 740 3.91 -0.26 19.79
N ALA A 741 2.99 -1.02 19.21
CA ALA A 741 1.63 -0.55 18.96
C ALA A 741 0.94 -0.22 20.29
N PRO A 742 0.10 0.84 20.35
CA PRO A 742 -0.58 1.21 21.58
C PRO A 742 -1.56 0.12 22.01
N VAL A 743 -1.55 -0.20 23.31
CA VAL A 743 -2.47 -1.17 23.91
C VAL A 743 -3.73 -0.47 24.42
N TYR A 744 -4.89 -1.06 24.19
CA TYR A 744 -6.17 -0.56 24.66
C TYR A 744 -6.70 -1.43 25.80
N VAL A 745 -6.74 -0.89 27.01
CA VAL A 745 -7.28 -1.57 28.20
C VAL A 745 -8.63 -1.01 28.62
N LYS A 746 -9.51 -1.84 29.16
CA LYS A 746 -10.80 -1.38 29.68
C LYS A 746 -10.60 -0.30 30.74
N CYS A 747 -11.40 0.75 30.67
CA CYS A 747 -11.38 1.81 31.69
C CYS A 747 -11.86 1.27 33.03
N GLU A 748 -11.04 1.30 34.04
CA GLU A 748 -11.34 0.81 35.41
C GLU A 748 -12.51 1.53 36.06
N VAL A 749 -12.68 2.85 35.78
CA VAL A 749 -13.73 3.70 36.40
C VAL A 749 -15.11 3.33 35.89
N CYS A 750 -15.27 3.14 34.58
CA CYS A 750 -16.57 2.81 33.98
C CYS A 750 -16.70 1.34 33.54
N ASN A 751 -15.66 0.50 33.70
CA ASN A 751 -15.63 -0.88 33.28
C ASN A 751 -16.07 -1.08 31.82
N GLY A 752 -15.64 -0.20 30.93
CA GLY A 752 -16.00 -0.23 29.49
C GLY A 752 -17.36 0.39 29.16
N LYS A 753 -18.17 0.83 30.12
CA LYS A 753 -19.55 1.33 29.95
C LYS A 753 -19.65 2.73 29.35
N ARG A 754 -18.55 3.46 29.17
CA ARG A 754 -18.46 4.79 28.51
C ARG A 754 -19.11 5.95 29.25
N TYR A 755 -20.05 5.72 30.18
CA TYR A 755 -20.85 6.73 30.89
C TYR A 755 -20.56 6.77 32.38
N ASN A 756 -20.95 7.86 33.02
CA ASN A 756 -20.94 7.96 34.47
C ASN A 756 -22.16 7.25 35.08
N LYS A 757 -22.09 7.00 36.39
CA LYS A 757 -23.13 6.26 37.14
C LYS A 757 -24.52 6.90 37.06
N GLU A 758 -24.58 8.22 37.07
CA GLU A 758 -25.86 8.95 37.03
C GLU A 758 -26.56 8.79 35.68
N THR A 759 -25.84 8.82 34.57
CA THR A 759 -26.40 8.57 33.23
C THR A 759 -26.87 7.11 33.10
N LEU A 760 -26.11 6.17 33.65
CA LEU A 760 -26.45 4.75 33.66
C LEU A 760 -27.63 4.39 34.56
N SER A 761 -28.02 5.27 35.51
CA SER A 761 -29.20 5.04 36.35
C SER A 761 -30.51 5.17 35.59
N ILE A 762 -30.53 5.91 34.46
CA ILE A 762 -31.72 6.01 33.63
C ILE A 762 -31.92 4.75 32.82
N GLN A 763 -33.08 4.12 32.96
CA GLN A 763 -33.39 2.86 32.31
C GLN A 763 -34.73 2.92 31.54
N TYR A 764 -34.79 2.19 30.45
CA TYR A 764 -36.00 1.87 29.72
C TYR A 764 -36.13 0.34 29.60
N ASN A 765 -37.21 -0.26 30.04
CA ASN A 765 -37.41 -1.69 30.12
C ASN A 765 -36.20 -2.42 30.77
N LYS A 766 -35.73 -1.93 31.92
CA LYS A 766 -34.57 -2.43 32.67
C LYS A 766 -33.23 -2.37 31.95
N LYS A 767 -33.11 -1.63 30.83
CA LYS A 767 -31.89 -1.42 30.07
C LYS A 767 -31.46 0.04 30.10
N ASN A 768 -30.22 0.31 30.43
CA ASN A 768 -29.63 1.65 30.33
C ASN A 768 -29.03 1.88 28.94
N ILE A 769 -28.54 3.09 28.68
CA ILE A 769 -28.02 3.47 27.36
C ILE A 769 -26.80 2.63 26.91
N ASN A 770 -25.95 2.13 27.85
CA ASN A 770 -24.86 1.25 27.53
C ASN A 770 -25.34 -0.16 27.17
N ASP A 771 -26.36 -0.66 27.89
CA ASP A 771 -26.97 -1.96 27.57
C ASP A 771 -27.56 -1.96 26.17
N ILE A 772 -28.20 -0.85 25.76
CA ILE A 772 -28.71 -0.66 24.38
C ILE A 772 -27.55 -0.71 23.37
N LEU A 773 -26.45 0.02 23.63
CA LEU A 773 -25.29 -0.01 22.74
C LEU A 773 -24.64 -1.40 22.63
N SER A 774 -24.78 -2.22 23.64
CA SER A 774 -24.27 -3.60 23.68
C SER A 774 -25.20 -4.61 23.02
N MET A 775 -26.45 -4.23 22.71
CA MET A 775 -27.38 -5.10 21.98
C MET A 775 -26.90 -5.38 20.56
N THR A 776 -27.19 -6.57 20.06
CA THR A 776 -27.09 -6.86 18.63
C THR A 776 -28.15 -6.07 17.85
N VAL A 777 -27.96 -5.93 16.52
CA VAL A 777 -28.97 -5.29 15.68
C VAL A 777 -30.29 -6.05 15.73
N ASP A 778 -30.26 -7.39 15.78
CA ASP A 778 -31.47 -8.22 15.89
C ASP A 778 -32.21 -7.97 17.21
N ASP A 779 -31.51 -8.00 18.34
CA ASP A 779 -32.11 -7.72 19.66
C ASP A 779 -32.64 -6.30 19.76
N ALA A 780 -31.90 -5.33 19.20
CA ALA A 780 -32.32 -3.93 19.20
C ALA A 780 -33.53 -3.68 18.29
N GLU A 781 -33.64 -4.39 17.17
CA GLU A 781 -34.81 -4.30 16.26
C GLU A 781 -36.08 -4.73 16.99
N GLU A 782 -36.03 -5.86 17.72
CA GLU A 782 -37.16 -6.35 18.53
C GLU A 782 -37.49 -5.38 19.67
N PHE A 783 -36.45 -4.88 20.38
CA PHE A 783 -36.61 -3.96 21.51
C PHE A 783 -37.25 -2.63 21.13
N PHE A 784 -36.96 -2.08 19.95
CA PHE A 784 -37.46 -0.81 19.45
C PHE A 784 -38.60 -0.94 18.42
N ILE A 785 -39.28 -2.05 18.37
CA ILE A 785 -40.38 -2.30 17.42
C ILE A 785 -41.44 -1.19 17.40
N ASN A 786 -41.68 -0.56 18.55
CA ASN A 786 -42.68 0.53 18.70
C ASN A 786 -42.09 1.94 18.42
N ASN A 787 -40.80 2.02 17.98
CA ASN A 787 -40.17 3.30 17.61
C ASN A 787 -39.83 3.30 16.11
N PRO A 788 -40.68 3.85 15.25
CA PRO A 788 -40.50 3.78 13.79
C PRO A 788 -39.17 4.36 13.29
N GLN A 789 -38.68 5.43 13.93
CA GLN A 789 -37.42 6.09 13.53
C GLN A 789 -36.18 5.25 13.84
N VAL A 790 -36.18 4.55 14.96
CA VAL A 790 -35.12 3.62 15.37
C VAL A 790 -35.26 2.31 14.58
N TYR A 791 -36.45 1.76 14.55
CA TYR A 791 -36.78 0.49 13.89
C TYR A 791 -36.41 0.46 12.41
N SER A 792 -36.76 1.51 11.64
CA SER A 792 -36.46 1.55 10.20
C SER A 792 -34.96 1.45 9.89
N LYS A 793 -34.11 2.07 10.72
CA LYS A 793 -32.64 2.04 10.57
C LYS A 793 -32.04 0.71 10.99
N LEU A 794 -32.58 0.10 12.06
CA LEU A 794 -32.18 -1.24 12.50
C LEU A 794 -32.54 -2.28 11.44
N LYS A 795 -33.73 -2.17 10.86
CA LYS A 795 -34.13 -3.04 9.77
C LYS A 795 -33.21 -2.96 8.56
N THR A 796 -32.78 -1.76 8.15
CA THR A 796 -31.81 -1.64 7.04
C THR A 796 -30.45 -2.26 7.39
N LEU A 797 -29.99 -2.23 8.65
CA LEU A 797 -28.79 -2.93 9.09
C LEU A 797 -28.97 -4.46 9.05
N LYS A 798 -30.13 -4.94 9.46
CA LYS A 798 -30.47 -6.37 9.41
C LYS A 798 -30.59 -6.88 7.97
N ASP A 799 -31.26 -6.11 7.10
CA ASP A 799 -31.44 -6.44 5.68
C ASP A 799 -30.08 -6.64 4.97
N VAL A 800 -29.06 -5.86 5.31
CA VAL A 800 -27.70 -6.05 4.77
C VAL A 800 -26.90 -7.19 5.43
N GLY A 801 -27.55 -8.04 6.26
CA GLY A 801 -26.94 -9.20 6.91
C GLY A 801 -26.08 -8.86 8.13
N LEU A 802 -26.32 -7.73 8.79
CA LEU A 802 -25.57 -7.29 9.98
C LEU A 802 -26.38 -7.46 11.29
N GLY A 803 -27.33 -8.38 11.33
CA GLY A 803 -28.15 -8.64 12.51
C GLY A 803 -27.34 -9.00 13.77
N TYR A 804 -26.21 -9.66 13.58
CA TYR A 804 -25.35 -10.18 14.63
C TYR A 804 -24.40 -9.16 15.29
N ILE A 805 -24.09 -8.03 14.65
CA ILE A 805 -23.17 -7.03 15.21
C ILE A 805 -23.82 -6.23 16.32
N SER A 806 -23.02 -5.80 17.33
CA SER A 806 -23.54 -4.86 18.34
C SER A 806 -23.63 -3.45 17.75
N ILE A 807 -24.72 -2.74 18.04
CA ILE A 807 -24.92 -1.38 17.51
C ILE A 807 -23.88 -0.37 18.01
N GLY A 808 -23.28 -0.61 19.18
CA GLY A 808 -22.18 0.18 19.76
C GLY A 808 -20.79 -0.40 19.53
N GLN A 809 -20.61 -1.44 18.68
CA GLN A 809 -19.31 -2.04 18.37
C GLN A 809 -18.36 -1.00 17.79
N SER A 810 -17.12 -0.97 18.28
CA SER A 810 -16.12 -0.02 17.80
C SER A 810 -15.83 -0.21 16.30
N ALA A 811 -15.71 0.89 15.57
CA ALA A 811 -15.33 0.86 14.14
C ALA A 811 -13.98 0.17 13.89
N THR A 812 -13.08 0.18 14.89
CA THR A 812 -11.75 -0.42 14.79
C THR A 812 -11.76 -1.96 14.87
N THR A 813 -12.86 -2.54 15.34
CA THR A 813 -13.02 -4.00 15.45
C THR A 813 -13.86 -4.61 14.32
N LEU A 814 -14.41 -3.78 13.43
CA LEU A 814 -15.20 -4.22 12.28
C LEU A 814 -14.27 -4.70 11.15
N SER A 815 -14.69 -5.77 10.47
CA SER A 815 -14.06 -6.18 9.22
C SER A 815 -14.35 -5.17 8.09
N GLY A 816 -13.55 -5.21 7.00
CA GLY A 816 -13.74 -4.35 5.83
C GLY A 816 -15.14 -4.53 5.20
N GLY A 817 -15.60 -5.79 5.08
CA GLY A 817 -16.92 -6.11 4.56
C GLY A 817 -18.06 -5.65 5.48
N GLU A 818 -17.92 -5.74 6.80
CA GLU A 818 -18.90 -5.20 7.76
C GLU A 818 -19.00 -3.67 7.65
N ALA A 819 -17.86 -2.97 7.59
CA ALA A 819 -17.80 -1.52 7.41
C ALA A 819 -18.50 -1.09 6.11
N GLN A 820 -18.28 -1.81 5.03
CA GLN A 820 -18.89 -1.55 3.72
C GLN A 820 -20.41 -1.74 3.77
N ARG A 821 -20.91 -2.82 4.38
CA ARG A 821 -22.36 -3.08 4.57
C ARG A 821 -23.02 -2.04 5.47
N ILE A 822 -22.32 -1.52 6.50
CA ILE A 822 -22.84 -0.41 7.32
C ILE A 822 -22.96 0.87 6.46
N LYS A 823 -21.98 1.15 5.58
CA LYS A 823 -22.08 2.28 4.63
C LYS A 823 -23.29 2.11 3.71
N LEU A 824 -23.47 0.92 3.16
CA LEU A 824 -24.60 0.58 2.30
C LEU A 824 -25.94 0.76 3.03
N SER A 825 -26.08 0.28 4.27
CA SER A 825 -27.32 0.43 5.07
C SER A 825 -27.70 1.90 5.31
N LYS A 826 -26.70 2.76 5.53
CA LYS A 826 -26.91 4.21 5.66
C LYS A 826 -27.49 4.83 4.39
N GLU A 827 -27.01 4.42 3.22
CA GLU A 827 -27.54 4.95 1.95
C GLU A 827 -28.94 4.38 1.63
N LEU A 828 -29.20 3.13 1.95
CA LEU A 828 -30.53 2.52 1.84
C LEU A 828 -31.58 3.20 2.73
N SER A 829 -31.17 3.72 3.89
CA SER A 829 -32.09 4.43 4.80
C SER A 829 -32.52 5.83 4.30
N LYS A 830 -31.90 6.33 3.22
CA LYS A 830 -32.23 7.63 2.61
C LYS A 830 -33.27 7.49 1.53
N ARG A 831 -34.00 8.60 1.23
CA ARG A 831 -34.95 8.65 0.10
C ARG A 831 -34.19 8.45 -1.21
N GLN A 832 -34.66 7.50 -2.02
CA GLN A 832 -34.09 7.20 -3.34
C GLN A 832 -34.60 8.19 -4.40
N THR A 833 -33.70 8.68 -5.23
CA THR A 833 -34.02 9.61 -6.34
C THR A 833 -34.20 8.87 -7.66
N GLY A 834 -33.68 7.64 -7.78
CA GLY A 834 -33.68 6.86 -9.02
C GLY A 834 -32.60 7.31 -10.04
N LYS A 835 -31.75 8.29 -9.68
CA LYS A 835 -30.69 8.81 -10.54
C LYS A 835 -29.30 8.78 -9.84
N THR A 836 -29.17 7.92 -8.81
CA THR A 836 -27.91 7.79 -8.06
C THR A 836 -27.03 6.74 -8.71
N LEU A 837 -25.73 7.08 -8.85
CA LEU A 837 -24.68 6.14 -9.23
C LEU A 837 -24.02 5.58 -7.97
N TYR A 838 -24.18 4.29 -7.72
CA TYR A 838 -23.50 3.55 -6.67
C TYR A 838 -22.29 2.84 -7.25
N ILE A 839 -21.13 3.01 -6.61
CA ILE A 839 -19.89 2.30 -6.94
C ILE A 839 -19.50 1.49 -5.72
N LEU A 840 -19.34 0.17 -5.88
CA LEU A 840 -18.92 -0.75 -4.81
C LEU A 840 -17.66 -1.48 -5.25
N ASP A 841 -16.68 -1.59 -4.33
CA ASP A 841 -15.43 -2.28 -4.57
C ASP A 841 -15.39 -3.58 -3.75
N GLU A 842 -15.40 -4.72 -4.44
CA GLU A 842 -15.39 -6.09 -3.89
C GLU A 842 -16.35 -6.30 -2.69
N PRO A 843 -17.66 -6.04 -2.85
CA PRO A 843 -18.60 -6.09 -1.73
C PRO A 843 -18.90 -7.50 -1.21
N THR A 844 -18.48 -8.57 -1.90
CA THR A 844 -18.63 -9.96 -1.45
C THR A 844 -17.50 -10.47 -0.56
N THR A 845 -16.50 -9.63 -0.31
CA THR A 845 -15.35 -9.96 0.55
C THR A 845 -15.80 -10.44 1.93
N GLY A 846 -15.34 -11.62 2.36
CA GLY A 846 -15.66 -12.19 3.68
C GLY A 846 -17.11 -12.68 3.83
N LEU A 847 -17.85 -12.85 2.74
CA LEU A 847 -19.24 -13.27 2.76
C LEU A 847 -19.42 -14.75 2.42
N HIS A 848 -20.18 -15.43 3.27
CA HIS A 848 -20.71 -16.74 2.95
C HIS A 848 -21.77 -16.65 1.83
N PHE A 849 -22.03 -17.73 1.12
CA PHE A 849 -23.02 -17.82 0.01
C PHE A 849 -24.40 -17.25 0.38
N ASP A 850 -24.87 -17.48 1.60
CA ASP A 850 -26.15 -16.95 2.11
C ASP A 850 -26.13 -15.41 2.22
N ASP A 851 -25.00 -14.85 2.67
CA ASP A 851 -24.85 -13.39 2.79
C ASP A 851 -24.72 -12.73 1.42
N ILE A 852 -24.06 -13.40 0.45
CA ILE A 852 -23.97 -12.93 -0.96
C ILE A 852 -25.37 -12.86 -1.57
N LYS A 853 -26.22 -13.88 -1.34
CA LYS A 853 -27.59 -13.88 -1.84
C LYS A 853 -28.39 -12.67 -1.32
N LYS A 854 -28.32 -12.40 -0.01
CA LYS A 854 -28.98 -11.23 0.60
C LYS A 854 -28.43 -9.91 0.06
N LEU A 855 -27.11 -9.81 -0.14
CA LEU A 855 -26.50 -8.63 -0.73
C LEU A 855 -27.01 -8.39 -2.17
N LEU A 856 -27.08 -9.42 -3.00
CA LEU A 856 -27.59 -9.33 -4.38
C LEU A 856 -29.05 -8.87 -4.41
N GLU A 857 -29.90 -9.38 -3.52
CA GLU A 857 -31.28 -8.92 -3.37
C GLU A 857 -31.37 -7.40 -3.17
N ILE A 858 -30.47 -6.87 -2.32
CA ILE A 858 -30.42 -5.43 -2.02
C ILE A 858 -29.91 -4.63 -3.23
N LEU A 859 -28.85 -5.07 -3.89
CA LEU A 859 -28.27 -4.38 -5.04
C LEU A 859 -29.27 -4.33 -6.22
N HIS A 860 -29.97 -5.43 -6.49
CA HIS A 860 -31.03 -5.46 -7.50
C HIS A 860 -32.24 -4.59 -7.11
N LYS A 861 -32.57 -4.51 -5.82
CA LYS A 861 -33.59 -3.59 -5.33
C LYS A 861 -33.21 -2.12 -5.57
N LEU A 862 -31.94 -1.73 -5.38
CA LEU A 862 -31.46 -0.39 -5.72
C LEU A 862 -31.64 -0.10 -7.23
N VAL A 863 -31.32 -1.06 -8.08
CA VAL A 863 -31.49 -0.94 -9.53
C VAL A 863 -33.00 -0.83 -9.91
N SER A 864 -33.86 -1.58 -9.25
CA SER A 864 -35.33 -1.52 -9.50
C SER A 864 -35.90 -0.14 -9.20
N TYR A 865 -35.28 0.65 -8.32
CA TYR A 865 -35.65 2.04 -8.06
C TYR A 865 -35.12 3.02 -9.13
N GLY A 866 -34.45 2.55 -10.19
CA GLY A 866 -33.93 3.36 -11.29
C GLY A 866 -32.47 3.76 -11.11
N ASN A 867 -31.80 3.41 -9.99
CA ASN A 867 -30.42 3.75 -9.76
C ASN A 867 -29.48 2.90 -10.63
N THR A 868 -28.26 3.38 -10.83
CA THR A 868 -27.18 2.63 -11.48
C THR A 868 -26.24 2.08 -10.42
N VAL A 869 -25.94 0.78 -10.48
CA VAL A 869 -25.02 0.11 -9.55
C VAL A 869 -23.87 -0.47 -10.34
N ILE A 870 -22.65 0.01 -10.06
CA ILE A 870 -21.38 -0.50 -10.60
C ILE A 870 -20.66 -1.24 -9.48
N VAL A 871 -20.29 -2.49 -9.75
CA VAL A 871 -19.57 -3.34 -8.78
C VAL A 871 -18.29 -3.86 -9.40
N ILE A 872 -17.16 -3.63 -8.75
CA ILE A 872 -15.90 -4.30 -9.10
C ILE A 872 -15.91 -5.64 -8.39
N GLU A 873 -15.88 -6.76 -9.14
CA GLU A 873 -16.04 -8.08 -8.54
C GLU A 873 -15.39 -9.23 -9.34
N HIS A 874 -15.06 -10.28 -8.58
CA HIS A 874 -14.56 -11.56 -9.08
C HIS A 874 -15.48 -12.74 -8.79
N ASN A 875 -16.47 -12.53 -7.92
CA ASN A 875 -17.42 -13.54 -7.51
C ASN A 875 -18.37 -13.90 -8.66
N LEU A 876 -18.47 -15.20 -9.00
CA LEU A 876 -19.26 -15.68 -10.13
C LEU A 876 -20.77 -15.53 -9.91
N ASP A 877 -21.26 -15.53 -8.66
CA ASP A 877 -22.68 -15.25 -8.37
C ASP A 877 -23.04 -13.82 -8.80
N VAL A 878 -22.20 -12.85 -8.49
CA VAL A 878 -22.39 -11.44 -8.85
C VAL A 878 -22.32 -11.26 -10.37
N ILE A 879 -21.28 -11.83 -10.99
CA ILE A 879 -21.07 -11.74 -12.45
C ILE A 879 -22.25 -12.35 -13.21
N ASN A 880 -22.75 -13.51 -12.74
CA ASN A 880 -23.87 -14.23 -13.37
C ASN A 880 -25.20 -13.47 -13.33
N THR A 881 -25.41 -12.66 -12.29
CA THR A 881 -26.65 -11.88 -12.08
C THR A 881 -26.62 -10.49 -12.66
N SER A 882 -25.50 -10.07 -13.28
CA SER A 882 -25.32 -8.74 -13.85
C SER A 882 -26.19 -8.50 -15.09
N ASP A 883 -26.67 -7.26 -15.25
CA ASP A 883 -27.30 -6.81 -16.50
C ASP A 883 -26.25 -6.53 -17.58
N TRP A 884 -25.06 -6.07 -17.17
CA TRP A 884 -23.97 -5.66 -18.04
C TRP A 884 -22.61 -5.96 -17.39
N ILE A 885 -21.67 -6.45 -18.19
CA ILE A 885 -20.31 -6.77 -17.76
C ILE A 885 -19.34 -5.95 -18.59
N ILE A 886 -18.31 -5.44 -17.93
CA ILE A 886 -17.12 -4.85 -18.54
C ILE A 886 -15.93 -5.63 -18.01
N ASP A 887 -15.23 -6.32 -18.90
CA ASP A 887 -14.08 -7.18 -18.56
C ASP A 887 -12.78 -6.58 -19.03
N LEU A 888 -11.82 -6.40 -18.11
CA LEU A 888 -10.50 -5.81 -18.37
C LEU A 888 -9.40 -6.88 -18.36
N GLY A 889 -8.44 -6.72 -19.25
CA GLY A 889 -7.30 -7.63 -19.35
C GLY A 889 -6.34 -7.26 -20.47
N PRO A 890 -5.71 -8.29 -21.11
CA PRO A 890 -5.80 -9.75 -20.84
C PRO A 890 -5.06 -10.23 -19.60
N GLU A 891 -4.06 -9.49 -19.14
CA GLU A 891 -3.21 -9.79 -17.98
C GLU A 891 -3.20 -8.60 -16.99
N GLY A 892 -2.47 -8.74 -15.88
CA GLY A 892 -2.19 -7.65 -14.96
C GLY A 892 -1.01 -6.77 -15.41
N GLY A 893 -0.91 -5.55 -14.84
CA GLY A 893 0.19 -4.62 -15.07
C GLY A 893 0.28 -4.11 -16.50
N GLU A 894 1.49 -4.03 -17.07
CA GLU A 894 1.75 -3.47 -18.40
C GLU A 894 1.01 -4.19 -19.54
N LYS A 895 0.73 -5.48 -19.37
CA LYS A 895 -0.01 -6.28 -20.36
C LYS A 895 -1.53 -6.18 -20.20
N GLY A 896 -2.00 -5.50 -19.15
CA GLY A 896 -3.40 -5.20 -18.90
C GLY A 896 -3.87 -3.91 -19.52
N GLY A 897 -4.92 -3.35 -18.97
CA GLY A 897 -5.40 -2.00 -19.29
C GLY A 897 -6.24 -1.87 -20.55
N ASN A 898 -6.74 -2.97 -21.11
CA ASN A 898 -7.66 -2.97 -22.26
C ASN A 898 -9.02 -3.51 -21.86
N ILE A 899 -10.07 -3.06 -22.54
CA ILE A 899 -11.40 -3.69 -22.47
C ILE A 899 -11.38 -4.93 -23.38
N LEU A 900 -11.63 -6.10 -22.80
CA LEU A 900 -11.74 -7.36 -23.52
C LEU A 900 -13.15 -7.69 -23.94
N PHE A 901 -14.10 -7.26 -23.14
CA PHE A 901 -15.51 -7.50 -23.39
C PHE A 901 -16.38 -6.42 -22.75
N GLU A 902 -17.44 -6.05 -23.45
CA GLU A 902 -18.50 -5.16 -22.99
C GLU A 902 -19.85 -5.72 -23.46
N GLY A 903 -20.72 -6.13 -22.53
CA GLY A 903 -22.01 -6.72 -22.92
C GLY A 903 -22.69 -7.54 -21.81
N LYS A 904 -23.62 -8.40 -22.22
CA LYS A 904 -24.38 -9.25 -21.30
C LYS A 904 -23.62 -10.51 -20.89
N PRO A 905 -23.87 -11.10 -19.69
CA PRO A 905 -23.25 -12.36 -19.26
C PRO A 905 -23.34 -13.50 -20.28
N LYS A 906 -24.50 -13.65 -20.93
CA LYS A 906 -24.74 -14.67 -21.94
C LYS A 906 -23.84 -14.55 -23.19
N ASP A 907 -23.42 -13.34 -23.50
CA ASP A 907 -22.54 -13.11 -24.67
C ASP A 907 -21.06 -13.28 -24.28
N LEU A 908 -20.70 -13.00 -23.00
CA LEU A 908 -19.36 -13.28 -22.47
C LEU A 908 -19.02 -14.77 -22.52
N ILE A 909 -19.96 -15.64 -22.18
CA ILE A 909 -19.77 -17.11 -22.20
C ILE A 909 -19.40 -17.66 -23.58
N LYS A 910 -19.84 -16.98 -24.65
CA LYS A 910 -19.54 -17.37 -26.03
C LYS A 910 -18.10 -17.08 -26.43
N ASN A 911 -17.42 -16.20 -25.69
CA ASN A 911 -16.06 -15.79 -25.97
C ASN A 911 -15.05 -16.81 -25.37
N LYS A 912 -14.54 -17.72 -26.20
CA LYS A 912 -13.63 -18.80 -25.78
C LYS A 912 -12.24 -18.33 -25.33
N ASN A 913 -11.85 -17.10 -25.66
CA ASN A 913 -10.55 -16.53 -25.32
C ASN A 913 -10.59 -15.65 -24.06
N ASN A 914 -11.76 -15.46 -23.47
CA ASN A 914 -11.93 -14.65 -22.28
C ASN A 914 -11.93 -15.51 -21.02
N GLN A 915 -11.01 -15.22 -20.09
CA GLN A 915 -10.84 -16.00 -18.86
C GLN A 915 -12.11 -15.98 -17.99
N THR A 916 -12.69 -14.82 -17.76
CA THR A 916 -13.93 -14.69 -16.98
C THR A 916 -15.07 -15.48 -17.62
N GLY A 917 -15.19 -15.42 -18.97
CA GLY A 917 -16.20 -16.16 -19.73
C GLY A 917 -16.07 -17.68 -19.59
N ILE A 918 -14.83 -18.21 -19.60
CA ILE A 918 -14.54 -19.64 -19.42
C ILE A 918 -15.00 -20.11 -18.04
N TYR A 919 -14.65 -19.39 -16.96
CA TYR A 919 -15.04 -19.76 -15.60
C TYR A 919 -16.54 -19.58 -15.36
N LEU A 920 -17.16 -18.52 -15.91
CA LEU A 920 -18.59 -18.31 -15.83
C LEU A 920 -19.37 -19.43 -16.50
N LYS A 921 -18.90 -19.95 -17.63
CA LYS A 921 -19.49 -21.10 -18.32
C LYS A 921 -19.46 -22.34 -17.45
N LYS A 922 -18.28 -22.69 -16.90
CA LYS A 922 -18.13 -23.84 -15.99
C LYS A 922 -19.03 -23.72 -14.77
N TYR A 923 -19.14 -22.52 -14.23
CA TYR A 923 -20.02 -22.23 -13.08
C TYR A 923 -21.49 -22.46 -13.42
N GLN A 924 -21.98 -21.99 -14.56
CA GLN A 924 -23.37 -22.23 -14.99
C GLN A 924 -23.63 -23.72 -15.26
N GLU A 925 -22.68 -24.45 -15.83
CA GLU A 925 -22.78 -25.90 -16.04
C GLU A 925 -22.87 -26.65 -14.70
N SER A 926 -22.06 -26.24 -13.69
CA SER A 926 -22.12 -26.86 -12.35
C SER A 926 -23.47 -26.60 -11.65
N LEU A 927 -24.02 -25.39 -11.79
CA LEU A 927 -25.34 -25.08 -11.25
C LEU A 927 -26.48 -25.88 -11.93
N ALA A 928 -26.41 -26.07 -13.23
CA ALA A 928 -27.40 -26.87 -13.97
C ALA A 928 -27.36 -28.35 -13.56
N LEU A 929 -26.20 -28.92 -13.32
CA LEU A 929 -26.04 -30.30 -12.82
C LEU A 929 -26.57 -30.45 -11.40
N SER A 930 -26.35 -29.47 -10.52
CA SER A 930 -26.82 -29.51 -9.13
C SER A 930 -28.33 -29.33 -9.00
N THR A 931 -28.98 -28.67 -9.96
CA THR A 931 -30.48 -28.55 -9.98
C THR A 931 -31.17 -29.73 -10.65
N ALA A 932 -30.47 -30.58 -11.38
CA ALA A 932 -30.96 -31.76 -12.05
C ALA A 932 -30.83 -33.03 -11.18
N SER A 933 -30.04 -33.01 -10.15
CA SER A 933 -29.83 -34.06 -9.13
C SER A 933 -30.74 -33.81 -7.89
#